data_efea0606693405ec9b2b6e1842009826
#
_entry.id   efea0606693405ec9b2b6e1842009826
#
_cell.length_a   1.000
_cell.length_b   1.000
_cell.length_c   1.000
_cell.angle_alpha   90.00
_cell.angle_beta   90.00
_cell.angle_gamma   90.00
#
_symmetry.space_group_name_H-M   'P 1'
#
loop_
_entity.id
_entity.type
_entity.pdbx_description
1 polymer ?
#
loop_
_entity_poly.entity_id
_entity_poly.type
_entity_poly.pdbx_seq_one_letter_code
_entity_poly.pdbx_strand_id
1 'polypeptide(L)'
;MTFRQFAFNNIFRNKRTYAAHFLSCAFSIMIFFTYALLLFHPDLQGELKSTSTTISAFGTLGFTISQGLIFVFSFFFILYSVSSFLKTRKKEFGILMMQGMSMRQLKKLLLIENMLIGLGSICIGIFIGLIFSKLVLLISASVLMISNGLPFYIPVQAVLLTVITFFFLFLIVSLVTFKMIKVTELVELIQAEEKPKPEPKASILLSLLSLISIGYGYISVFRFIPSTNFITLGMGVLLVIIGTYFLYTQCSVYILYLAKRSESFFLKRTNILTFSELIYRMKDNATMFFIVSIISAVAFTAIGTTAALGNRNLVWMTNPYTFLYESSENNKLVDKHLSILKKHLEDANIPYRMASSSNKFTESNVNVLKLSEYNELTRALGYQQETIEKEDEILLIPGRVSQKQEFKNGDYKKNIEVIQGDWTKTFRVKKTVGNLVLPHDPSSIYIAVQDHVYDEIPHTSNPKDENIQHRTYGFVVDDWIKTKEISNQLKNVFDKDLRDRDFYFEALTLNLLEAKQKNGLLLMASVLVGIVFFTFAASFIYFRLYTDLDRDQQQYKMISKMGLSKRELKRVVTRQLVLMFFLPIIIAVIHTVVAYMALQQLVDFSIINSSIVILISFICIQVLYFFITRWRYLQKLYKVMEQ
;
A
#
# COMPACT_ATOMS: atom_id res chain seq x y z
N MET A 1 2.92 -33.28 -41.17
CA MET A 1 2.57 -32.33 -40.08
C MET A 1 3.81 -31.48 -39.82
N THR A 2 3.73 -30.14 -39.98
CA THR A 2 4.87 -29.28 -39.68
C THR A 2 5.07 -29.16 -38.18
N PHE A 3 6.29 -28.85 -37.75
CA PHE A 3 6.59 -28.68 -36.32
C PHE A 3 5.77 -27.56 -35.64
N ARG A 4 5.40 -26.52 -36.39
CA ARG A 4 4.52 -25.44 -35.93
C ARG A 4 3.07 -25.93 -35.75
N GLN A 5 2.56 -26.73 -36.67
CA GLN A 5 1.23 -27.36 -36.55
C GLN A 5 1.18 -28.33 -35.37
N PHE A 6 2.26 -29.03 -35.08
CA PHE A 6 2.36 -29.91 -33.91
C PHE A 6 2.23 -29.10 -32.60
N ALA A 7 2.99 -28.01 -32.48
CA ALA A 7 2.90 -27.13 -31.31
C ALA A 7 1.47 -26.54 -31.11
N PHE A 8 0.85 -26.07 -32.20
CA PHE A 8 -0.48 -25.51 -32.18
C PHE A 8 -1.54 -26.55 -31.75
N ASN A 9 -1.51 -27.73 -32.40
CA ASN A 9 -2.44 -28.80 -32.07
C ASN A 9 -2.27 -29.32 -30.64
N ASN A 10 -1.06 -29.29 -30.09
CA ASN A 10 -0.77 -29.70 -28.74
C ASN A 10 -1.45 -28.77 -27.71
N ILE A 11 -1.45 -27.46 -27.96
CA ILE A 11 -2.15 -26.48 -27.12
C ILE A 11 -3.66 -26.75 -27.12
N PHE A 12 -4.25 -26.93 -28.29
CA PHE A 12 -5.71 -27.11 -28.41
C PHE A 12 -6.19 -28.45 -27.90
N ARG A 13 -5.37 -29.50 -27.99
CA ARG A 13 -5.72 -30.85 -27.53
C ARG A 13 -5.66 -30.95 -25.99
N ASN A 14 -4.75 -30.26 -25.35
CA ASN A 14 -4.56 -30.26 -23.89
C ASN A 14 -5.15 -29.00 -23.21
N LYS A 15 -6.30 -28.51 -23.67
CA LYS A 15 -6.92 -27.23 -23.25
C LYS A 15 -6.91 -26.99 -21.74
N ARG A 16 -7.13 -28.03 -20.91
CA ARG A 16 -7.21 -27.88 -19.45
C ARG A 16 -5.89 -27.46 -18.82
N THR A 17 -4.77 -27.99 -19.28
CA THR A 17 -3.43 -27.71 -18.76
C THR A 17 -2.98 -26.32 -19.17
N TYR A 18 -3.25 -25.92 -20.43
CA TYR A 18 -2.85 -24.62 -20.97
C TYR A 18 -3.78 -23.48 -20.52
N ALA A 19 -5.09 -23.74 -20.28
CA ALA A 19 -6.06 -22.70 -19.96
C ALA A 19 -5.73 -21.94 -18.67
N ALA A 20 -5.26 -22.63 -17.64
CA ALA A 20 -4.92 -21.99 -16.38
C ALA A 20 -3.74 -21.01 -16.55
N HIS A 21 -2.68 -21.45 -17.28
CA HIS A 21 -1.54 -20.61 -17.58
C HIS A 21 -1.94 -19.42 -18.47
N PHE A 22 -2.69 -19.67 -19.54
CA PHE A 22 -3.21 -18.67 -20.46
C PHE A 22 -4.04 -17.58 -19.76
N LEU A 23 -5.03 -17.99 -18.93
CA LEU A 23 -5.90 -17.06 -18.20
C LEU A 23 -5.12 -16.22 -17.19
N SER A 24 -4.16 -16.82 -16.51
CA SER A 24 -3.31 -16.08 -15.56
C SER A 24 -2.43 -15.03 -16.26
N CYS A 25 -1.87 -15.38 -17.43
CA CYS A 25 -1.12 -14.45 -18.26
C CYS A 25 -2.02 -13.33 -18.81
N ALA A 26 -3.19 -13.68 -19.35
CA ALA A 26 -4.15 -12.70 -19.88
C ALA A 26 -4.64 -11.73 -18.78
N PHE A 27 -4.86 -12.22 -17.56
CA PHE A 27 -5.24 -11.38 -16.44
C PHE A 27 -4.11 -10.41 -16.03
N SER A 28 -2.86 -10.88 -15.97
CA SER A 28 -1.70 -10.01 -15.69
C SER A 28 -1.57 -8.89 -16.73
N ILE A 29 -1.77 -9.23 -18.02
CA ILE A 29 -1.72 -8.28 -19.12
C ILE A 29 -2.87 -7.29 -19.05
N MET A 30 -4.09 -7.76 -18.76
CA MET A 30 -5.28 -6.91 -18.57
C MET A 30 -5.02 -5.82 -17.54
N ILE A 31 -4.45 -6.19 -16.38
CA ILE A 31 -4.20 -5.21 -15.32
C ILE A 31 -3.09 -4.24 -15.71
N PHE A 32 -1.98 -4.74 -16.28
CA PHE A 32 -0.91 -3.87 -16.78
C PHE A 32 -1.44 -2.86 -17.81
N PHE A 33 -2.27 -3.31 -18.73
CA PHE A 33 -2.95 -2.45 -19.69
C PHE A 33 -3.86 -1.41 -19.02
N THR A 34 -4.60 -1.81 -17.98
CA THR A 34 -5.46 -0.89 -17.21
C THR A 34 -4.65 0.22 -16.54
N TYR A 35 -3.48 -0.11 -16.02
CA TYR A 35 -2.54 0.91 -15.50
C TYR A 35 -2.02 1.83 -16.59
N ALA A 36 -1.59 1.25 -17.71
CA ALA A 36 -1.12 2.02 -18.85
C ALA A 36 -2.21 2.96 -19.40
N LEU A 37 -3.47 2.51 -19.40
CA LEU A 37 -4.62 3.32 -19.80
C LEU A 37 -4.79 4.54 -18.89
N LEU A 38 -4.66 4.38 -17.57
CA LEU A 38 -4.72 5.50 -16.63
C LEU A 38 -3.49 6.39 -16.72
N LEU A 39 -2.29 5.81 -16.89
CA LEU A 39 -1.04 6.54 -17.03
C LEU A 39 -1.05 7.50 -18.23
N PHE A 40 -1.62 7.06 -19.34
CA PHE A 40 -1.70 7.86 -20.59
C PHE A 40 -3.03 8.60 -20.76
N HIS A 41 -3.87 8.67 -19.73
CA HIS A 41 -5.13 9.41 -19.85
C HIS A 41 -4.88 10.91 -19.93
N PRO A 42 -5.39 11.62 -20.98
CA PRO A 42 -5.10 13.04 -21.18
C PRO A 42 -5.42 13.91 -19.97
N ASP A 43 -6.59 13.70 -19.36
CA ASP A 43 -7.03 14.49 -18.20
C ASP A 43 -6.24 14.18 -16.91
N LEU A 44 -5.49 13.08 -16.85
CA LEU A 44 -4.63 12.74 -15.72
C LEU A 44 -3.18 13.19 -15.93
N GLN A 45 -2.78 13.54 -17.16
CA GLN A 45 -1.41 13.96 -17.51
C GLN A 45 -1.14 15.48 -17.41
N GLY A 46 -1.97 16.26 -16.74
CA GLY A 46 -1.69 17.68 -16.49
C GLY A 46 -2.72 18.66 -17.00
N GLU A 47 -3.78 18.22 -17.66
CA GLU A 47 -4.87 19.06 -18.15
C GLU A 47 -6.12 19.04 -17.26
N LEU A 48 -6.07 18.45 -16.07
CA LEU A 48 -7.13 18.64 -15.10
C LEU A 48 -7.20 20.13 -14.75
N LYS A 49 -8.10 20.85 -15.42
CA LYS A 49 -8.38 22.30 -15.21
C LYS A 49 -8.74 22.65 -13.76
N SER A 50 -8.90 21.65 -12.90
CA SER A 50 -9.22 21.77 -11.48
C SER A 50 -8.10 21.34 -10.52
N THR A 51 -6.94 20.85 -11.04
CA THR A 51 -5.87 20.30 -10.20
C THR A 51 -4.55 21.05 -10.46
N SER A 52 -3.77 21.25 -9.40
CA SER A 52 -2.45 21.85 -9.53
C SER A 52 -1.51 20.92 -10.31
N THR A 53 -0.57 21.51 -11.08
CA THR A 53 0.49 20.79 -11.82
C THR A 53 1.26 19.81 -10.92
N THR A 54 1.38 20.11 -9.64
CA THR A 54 2.02 19.29 -8.62
C THR A 54 1.28 17.97 -8.39
N ILE A 55 -0.07 17.98 -8.36
CA ILE A 55 -0.89 16.78 -8.14
C ILE A 55 -0.77 15.82 -9.32
N SER A 56 -0.81 16.37 -10.54
CA SER A 56 -0.63 15.61 -11.77
C SER A 56 0.75 14.93 -11.81
N ALA A 57 1.82 15.64 -11.41
CA ALA A 57 3.17 15.08 -11.34
C ALA A 57 3.28 13.92 -10.34
N PHE A 58 2.71 14.07 -9.13
CA PHE A 58 2.69 12.98 -8.14
C PHE A 58 1.86 11.77 -8.58
N GLY A 59 0.72 12.01 -9.23
CA GLY A 59 -0.11 10.95 -9.81
C GLY A 59 0.65 10.16 -10.87
N THR A 60 1.26 10.85 -11.83
CA THR A 60 2.05 10.24 -12.91
C THR A 60 3.23 9.43 -12.34
N LEU A 61 3.93 9.95 -11.33
CA LEU A 61 5.03 9.25 -10.67
C LEU A 61 4.55 8.00 -9.94
N GLY A 62 3.42 8.08 -9.21
CA GLY A 62 2.80 6.95 -8.55
C GLY A 62 2.36 5.85 -9.52
N PHE A 63 1.73 6.20 -10.64
CA PHE A 63 1.36 5.26 -11.70
C PHE A 63 2.58 4.65 -12.38
N THR A 64 3.63 5.42 -12.65
CA THR A 64 4.88 4.92 -13.28
C THR A 64 5.59 3.91 -12.39
N ILE A 65 5.73 4.20 -11.09
CA ILE A 65 6.32 3.26 -10.12
C ILE A 65 5.48 1.98 -10.04
N SER A 66 4.16 2.12 -9.93
CA SER A 66 3.24 0.98 -9.87
C SER A 66 3.32 0.13 -11.14
N GLN A 67 3.39 0.76 -12.31
CA GLN A 67 3.59 0.10 -13.60
C GLN A 67 4.88 -0.74 -13.62
N GLY A 68 5.99 -0.16 -13.14
CA GLY A 68 7.27 -0.86 -13.00
C GLY A 68 7.20 -2.05 -12.05
N LEU A 69 6.54 -1.88 -10.90
CA LEU A 69 6.32 -2.98 -9.94
C LEU A 69 5.49 -4.10 -10.57
N ILE A 70 4.38 -3.77 -11.24
CA ILE A 70 3.53 -4.77 -11.92
C ILE A 70 4.33 -5.52 -12.98
N PHE A 71 5.19 -4.83 -13.74
CA PHE A 71 6.06 -5.47 -14.72
C PHE A 71 6.99 -6.49 -14.06
N VAL A 72 7.70 -6.11 -13.00
CA VAL A 72 8.62 -6.99 -12.28
C VAL A 72 7.88 -8.20 -11.70
N PHE A 73 6.74 -7.98 -11.06
CA PHE A 73 5.94 -9.08 -10.50
C PHE A 73 5.32 -9.95 -11.59
N SER A 74 4.88 -9.39 -12.72
CA SER A 74 4.40 -10.15 -13.88
C SER A 74 5.49 -11.05 -14.44
N PHE A 75 6.74 -10.58 -14.49
CA PHE A 75 7.88 -11.39 -14.91
C PHE A 75 8.06 -12.60 -14.00
N PHE A 76 8.15 -12.41 -12.68
CA PHE A 76 8.31 -13.54 -11.75
C PHE A 76 7.08 -14.46 -11.76
N PHE A 77 5.89 -13.91 -11.89
CA PHE A 77 4.65 -14.68 -11.95
C PHE A 77 4.60 -15.57 -13.21
N ILE A 78 4.88 -15.01 -14.40
CA ILE A 78 4.87 -15.76 -15.65
C ILE A 78 5.99 -16.81 -15.64
N LEU A 79 7.18 -16.47 -15.13
CA LEU A 79 8.29 -17.42 -14.97
C LEU A 79 7.89 -18.61 -14.07
N TYR A 80 7.24 -18.33 -12.93
CA TYR A 80 6.72 -19.39 -12.05
C TYR A 80 5.63 -20.21 -12.73
N SER A 81 4.69 -19.57 -13.42
CA SER A 81 3.59 -20.21 -14.12
C SER A 81 4.10 -21.15 -15.21
N VAL A 82 5.08 -20.70 -16.04
CA VAL A 82 5.75 -21.54 -17.03
C VAL A 82 6.52 -22.68 -16.38
N SER A 83 7.26 -22.41 -15.29
CA SER A 83 8.00 -23.46 -14.57
C SER A 83 7.06 -24.52 -13.99
N SER A 84 5.94 -24.12 -13.40
CA SER A 84 4.92 -25.04 -12.88
C SER A 84 4.26 -25.85 -13.99
N PHE A 85 3.90 -25.18 -15.09
CA PHE A 85 3.37 -25.81 -16.29
C PHE A 85 4.31 -26.88 -16.88
N LEU A 86 5.60 -26.58 -16.96
CA LEU A 86 6.59 -27.54 -17.45
C LEU A 86 6.71 -28.78 -16.53
N LYS A 87 6.58 -28.59 -15.22
CA LYS A 87 6.59 -29.71 -14.26
C LYS A 87 5.46 -30.70 -14.49
N THR A 88 4.26 -30.24 -14.84
CA THR A 88 3.11 -31.12 -15.13
C THR A 88 3.27 -31.92 -16.40
N ARG A 89 4.11 -31.46 -17.34
CA ARG A 89 4.31 -32.09 -18.65
C ARG A 89 5.62 -32.88 -18.78
N LYS A 90 6.34 -33.08 -17.70
CA LYS A 90 7.64 -33.78 -17.72
C LYS A 90 7.55 -35.18 -18.34
N LYS A 91 6.47 -35.94 -18.07
CA LYS A 91 6.25 -37.26 -18.68
C LYS A 91 6.08 -37.19 -20.20
N GLU A 92 5.31 -36.21 -20.70
CA GLU A 92 5.13 -35.99 -22.14
C GLU A 92 6.48 -35.69 -22.82
N PHE A 93 7.31 -34.86 -22.19
CA PHE A 93 8.65 -34.54 -22.73
C PHE A 93 9.58 -35.74 -22.71
N GLY A 94 9.53 -36.58 -21.68
CA GLY A 94 10.27 -37.84 -21.61
C GLY A 94 9.87 -38.78 -22.74
N ILE A 95 8.57 -38.95 -22.99
CA ILE A 95 8.07 -39.81 -24.11
C ILE A 95 8.54 -39.27 -25.45
N LEU A 96 8.46 -37.96 -25.70
CA LEU A 96 8.92 -37.35 -26.96
C LEU A 96 10.42 -37.54 -27.17
N MET A 97 11.23 -37.46 -26.11
CA MET A 97 12.68 -37.73 -26.20
C MET A 97 12.98 -39.22 -26.46
N MET A 98 12.24 -40.13 -25.83
CA MET A 98 12.38 -41.57 -26.11
C MET A 98 12.00 -41.91 -27.57
N GLN A 99 11.09 -41.15 -28.18
CA GLN A 99 10.71 -41.25 -29.59
C GLN A 99 11.73 -40.59 -30.55
N GLY A 100 12.87 -40.11 -30.02
CA GLY A 100 13.95 -39.55 -30.83
C GLY A 100 13.99 -38.03 -30.99
N MET A 101 13.15 -37.28 -30.24
CA MET A 101 13.17 -35.81 -30.26
C MET A 101 14.47 -35.32 -29.60
N SER A 102 15.27 -34.49 -30.31
CA SER A 102 16.47 -33.89 -29.75
C SER A 102 16.13 -32.78 -28.75
N MET A 103 17.05 -32.49 -27.80
CA MET A 103 16.88 -31.40 -26.83
C MET A 103 16.70 -30.02 -27.51
N ARG A 104 17.37 -29.79 -28.66
CA ARG A 104 17.19 -28.56 -29.44
C ARG A 104 15.77 -28.44 -29.99
N GLN A 105 15.21 -29.56 -30.48
CA GLN A 105 13.81 -29.61 -30.96
C GLN A 105 12.82 -29.38 -29.82
N LEU A 106 13.02 -29.99 -28.64
CA LEU A 106 12.16 -29.80 -27.47
C LEU A 106 12.18 -28.33 -27.02
N LYS A 107 13.36 -27.70 -26.93
CA LYS A 107 13.48 -26.28 -26.60
C LYS A 107 12.76 -25.37 -27.60
N LYS A 108 12.88 -25.67 -28.89
CA LYS A 108 12.18 -24.93 -29.95
C LYS A 108 10.67 -25.12 -29.87
N LEU A 109 10.18 -26.32 -29.53
CA LEU A 109 8.75 -26.58 -29.28
C LEU A 109 8.24 -25.72 -28.16
N LEU A 110 8.89 -25.71 -27.02
CA LEU A 110 8.51 -24.92 -25.85
C LEU A 110 8.53 -23.42 -26.11
N LEU A 111 9.52 -22.92 -26.89
CA LEU A 111 9.52 -21.51 -27.28
C LEU A 111 8.29 -21.16 -28.10
N ILE A 112 7.97 -21.99 -29.12
CA ILE A 112 6.80 -21.74 -29.99
C ILE A 112 5.50 -21.80 -29.16
N GLU A 113 5.35 -22.80 -28.28
CA GLU A 113 4.18 -22.91 -27.41
C GLU A 113 4.02 -21.69 -26.49
N ASN A 114 5.10 -21.27 -25.78
CA ASN A 114 5.06 -20.10 -24.90
C ASN A 114 4.76 -18.80 -25.66
N MET A 115 5.34 -18.61 -26.84
CA MET A 115 5.07 -17.42 -27.66
C MET A 115 3.64 -17.40 -28.19
N LEU A 116 3.08 -18.55 -28.60
CA LEU A 116 1.68 -18.65 -29.03
C LEU A 116 0.72 -18.32 -27.87
N ILE A 117 0.97 -18.86 -26.68
CA ILE A 117 0.22 -18.56 -25.47
C ILE A 117 0.35 -17.08 -25.13
N GLY A 118 1.57 -16.54 -25.19
CA GLY A 118 1.86 -15.15 -24.91
C GLY A 118 1.10 -14.20 -25.83
N LEU A 119 1.18 -14.41 -27.16
CA LEU A 119 0.45 -13.60 -28.13
C LEU A 119 -1.06 -13.68 -27.94
N GLY A 120 -1.61 -14.88 -27.74
CA GLY A 120 -3.03 -15.05 -27.43
C GLY A 120 -3.45 -14.35 -26.14
N SER A 121 -2.60 -14.42 -25.10
CA SER A 121 -2.86 -13.75 -23.81
C SER A 121 -2.78 -12.22 -23.94
N ILE A 122 -1.88 -11.68 -24.77
CA ILE A 122 -1.80 -10.24 -25.05
C ILE A 122 -3.10 -9.76 -25.71
N CYS A 123 -3.55 -10.43 -26.76
CA CYS A 123 -4.78 -10.06 -27.47
C CYS A 123 -6.00 -10.10 -26.53
N ILE A 124 -6.17 -11.20 -25.79
CA ILE A 124 -7.34 -11.35 -24.89
C ILE A 124 -7.22 -10.44 -23.67
N GLY A 125 -6.05 -10.27 -23.10
CA GLY A 125 -5.82 -9.38 -21.95
C GLY A 125 -6.16 -7.93 -22.28
N ILE A 126 -5.69 -7.42 -23.43
CA ILE A 126 -6.02 -6.07 -23.91
C ILE A 126 -7.50 -5.96 -24.23
N PHE A 127 -8.09 -6.93 -24.90
CA PHE A 127 -9.52 -6.94 -25.23
C PHE A 127 -10.41 -6.86 -23.98
N ILE A 128 -10.15 -7.69 -22.98
CA ILE A 128 -10.85 -7.66 -21.70
C ILE A 128 -10.60 -6.33 -20.99
N GLY A 129 -9.35 -5.84 -20.99
CA GLY A 129 -8.98 -4.54 -20.41
C GLY A 129 -9.73 -3.37 -21.04
N LEU A 130 -9.94 -3.38 -22.36
CA LEU A 130 -10.75 -2.39 -23.06
C LEU A 130 -12.23 -2.43 -22.64
N ILE A 131 -12.80 -3.62 -22.45
CA ILE A 131 -14.20 -3.77 -21.96
C ILE A 131 -14.32 -3.17 -20.56
N PHE A 132 -13.36 -3.45 -19.67
CA PHE A 132 -13.36 -2.94 -18.30
C PHE A 132 -12.90 -1.49 -18.18
N SER A 133 -12.33 -0.90 -19.23
CA SER A 133 -11.77 0.48 -19.19
C SER A 133 -12.81 1.52 -18.76
N LYS A 134 -14.04 1.43 -19.28
CA LYS A 134 -15.12 2.36 -18.92
C LYS A 134 -15.47 2.26 -17.43
N LEU A 135 -15.53 1.05 -16.87
CA LEU A 135 -15.79 0.84 -15.44
C LEU A 135 -14.64 1.43 -14.59
N VAL A 136 -13.40 1.21 -15.00
CA VAL A 136 -12.23 1.73 -14.30
C VAL A 136 -12.21 3.25 -14.33
N LEU A 137 -12.49 3.87 -15.48
CA LEU A 137 -12.57 5.34 -15.61
C LEU A 137 -13.71 5.94 -14.76
N LEU A 138 -14.87 5.28 -14.67
CA LEU A 138 -15.97 5.72 -13.80
C LEU A 138 -15.59 5.65 -12.31
N ILE A 139 -14.99 4.55 -11.88
CA ILE A 139 -14.52 4.39 -10.50
C ILE A 139 -13.45 5.45 -10.21
N SER A 140 -12.51 5.65 -11.14
CA SER A 140 -11.44 6.64 -11.02
C SER A 140 -11.99 8.05 -10.88
N ALA A 141 -12.96 8.44 -11.70
CA ALA A 141 -13.62 9.74 -11.62
C ALA A 141 -14.31 9.96 -10.28
N SER A 142 -14.99 8.92 -9.75
CA SER A 142 -15.64 8.97 -8.44
C SER A 142 -14.63 9.14 -7.30
N VAL A 143 -13.52 8.38 -7.33
CA VAL A 143 -12.46 8.46 -6.31
C VAL A 143 -11.75 9.83 -6.33
N LEU A 144 -11.55 10.39 -7.52
CA LEU A 144 -10.90 11.69 -7.72
C LEU A 144 -11.86 12.88 -7.58
N MET A 145 -13.14 12.63 -7.32
CA MET A 145 -14.19 13.66 -7.23
C MET A 145 -14.27 14.59 -8.45
N ILE A 146 -14.05 14.04 -9.65
CA ILE A 146 -14.15 14.76 -10.91
C ILE A 146 -15.63 14.82 -11.31
N SER A 147 -16.23 16.02 -11.28
CA SER A 147 -17.67 16.23 -11.52
C SER A 147 -18.12 15.86 -12.93
N ASN A 148 -17.24 16.02 -13.93
CA ASN A 148 -17.56 15.75 -15.34
C ASN A 148 -17.20 14.34 -15.80
N GLY A 149 -16.71 13.47 -14.88
CA GLY A 149 -16.21 12.13 -15.22
C GLY A 149 -14.89 12.16 -16.00
N LEU A 150 -14.35 10.98 -16.28
CA LEU A 150 -13.21 10.81 -17.18
C LEU A 150 -13.73 10.28 -18.52
N PRO A 151 -13.55 11.04 -19.63
CA PRO A 151 -14.05 10.62 -20.94
C PRO A 151 -13.28 9.39 -21.44
N PHE A 152 -13.96 8.54 -22.22
CA PHE A 152 -13.29 7.43 -22.88
C PHE A 152 -12.43 7.97 -24.04
N TYR A 153 -11.20 7.50 -24.12
CA TYR A 153 -10.27 7.82 -25.20
C TYR A 153 -9.71 6.53 -25.84
N ILE A 154 -9.14 6.64 -27.03
CA ILE A 154 -8.50 5.51 -27.72
C ILE A 154 -7.07 5.36 -27.19
N PRO A 155 -6.75 4.34 -26.38
CA PRO A 155 -5.50 4.26 -25.65
C PRO A 155 -4.36 3.63 -26.48
N VAL A 156 -4.03 4.22 -27.64
CA VAL A 156 -3.01 3.67 -28.57
C VAL A 156 -1.66 3.49 -27.87
N GLN A 157 -1.23 4.47 -27.07
CA GLN A 157 0.05 4.40 -26.35
C GLN A 157 0.05 3.28 -25.31
N ALA A 158 -1.06 3.07 -24.57
CA ALA A 158 -1.21 1.99 -23.61
C ALA A 158 -1.18 0.61 -24.29
N VAL A 159 -1.83 0.47 -25.46
CA VAL A 159 -1.80 -0.76 -26.27
C VAL A 159 -0.37 -1.05 -26.72
N LEU A 160 0.33 -0.08 -27.33
CA LEU A 160 1.70 -0.26 -27.79
C LEU A 160 2.65 -0.63 -26.64
N LEU A 161 2.60 0.08 -25.53
CA LEU A 161 3.41 -0.21 -24.36
C LEU A 161 3.16 -1.66 -23.88
N THR A 162 1.90 -2.05 -23.76
CA THR A 162 1.53 -3.39 -23.28
C THR A 162 2.01 -4.48 -24.23
N VAL A 163 1.79 -4.32 -25.54
CA VAL A 163 2.22 -5.31 -26.56
C VAL A 163 3.73 -5.48 -26.55
N ILE A 164 4.48 -4.37 -26.61
CA ILE A 164 5.95 -4.40 -26.65
C ILE A 164 6.49 -5.03 -25.37
N THR A 165 6.03 -4.56 -24.21
CA THR A 165 6.51 -5.02 -22.90
C THR A 165 6.29 -6.51 -22.71
N PHE A 166 5.08 -7.01 -22.96
CA PHE A 166 4.79 -8.44 -22.75
C PHE A 166 5.35 -9.33 -23.84
N PHE A 167 5.49 -8.86 -25.07
CA PHE A 167 6.20 -9.60 -26.11
C PHE A 167 7.64 -9.91 -25.70
N PHE A 168 8.37 -8.88 -25.27
CA PHE A 168 9.74 -9.08 -24.77
C PHE A 168 9.79 -9.91 -23.49
N LEU A 169 8.82 -9.72 -22.60
CA LEU A 169 8.72 -10.48 -21.35
C LEU A 169 8.57 -11.99 -21.63
N PHE A 170 7.66 -12.38 -22.52
CA PHE A 170 7.50 -13.79 -22.91
C PHE A 170 8.74 -14.35 -23.60
N LEU A 171 9.43 -13.54 -24.41
CA LEU A 171 10.69 -13.93 -25.03
C LEU A 171 11.76 -14.21 -23.96
N ILE A 172 11.95 -13.30 -23.01
CA ILE A 172 12.93 -13.44 -21.92
C ILE A 172 12.58 -14.65 -21.05
N VAL A 173 11.32 -14.81 -20.62
CA VAL A 173 10.88 -15.95 -19.82
C VAL A 173 11.15 -17.27 -20.57
N SER A 174 10.88 -17.34 -21.87
CA SER A 174 11.16 -18.53 -22.68
C SER A 174 12.66 -18.85 -22.72
N LEU A 175 13.51 -17.82 -22.87
CA LEU A 175 14.98 -18.00 -22.87
C LEU A 175 15.51 -18.43 -21.48
N VAL A 176 15.00 -17.86 -20.41
CA VAL A 176 15.36 -18.26 -19.03
C VAL A 176 14.93 -19.71 -18.76
N THR A 177 13.74 -20.07 -19.19
CA THR A 177 13.20 -21.43 -19.03
C THR A 177 14.08 -22.48 -19.74
N PHE A 178 14.68 -22.14 -20.89
CA PHE A 178 15.62 -23.04 -21.57
C PHE A 178 16.85 -23.43 -20.74
N LYS A 179 17.35 -22.51 -19.91
CA LYS A 179 18.48 -22.78 -19.01
C LYS A 179 18.08 -23.67 -17.83
N MET A 180 16.80 -23.66 -17.46
CA MET A 180 16.28 -24.45 -16.33
C MET A 180 16.04 -25.93 -16.68
N ILE A 181 15.93 -26.29 -17.97
CA ILE A 181 15.68 -27.66 -18.41
C ILE A 181 17.02 -28.36 -18.65
N LYS A 182 17.40 -29.25 -17.74
CA LYS A 182 18.59 -30.13 -17.86
C LYS A 182 18.17 -31.53 -18.31
N VAL A 183 18.96 -32.13 -19.21
CA VAL A 183 18.68 -33.46 -19.77
C VAL A 183 18.68 -34.56 -18.70
N THR A 184 19.62 -34.49 -17.76
CA THR A 184 19.77 -35.43 -16.65
C THR A 184 18.54 -35.47 -15.76
N GLU A 185 17.92 -34.34 -15.55
CA GLU A 185 16.70 -34.27 -14.73
C GLU A 185 15.47 -34.90 -15.42
N LEU A 186 15.41 -34.93 -16.76
CA LEU A 186 14.27 -35.51 -17.49
C LEU A 186 14.27 -37.05 -17.45
N VAL A 187 15.43 -37.68 -17.57
CA VAL A 187 15.59 -39.15 -17.51
C VAL A 187 15.42 -39.62 -16.06
N GLU A 188 16.08 -38.95 -15.11
CA GLU A 188 15.92 -39.26 -13.68
C GLU A 188 14.50 -39.01 -13.17
N LEU A 189 13.74 -38.07 -13.77
CA LEU A 189 12.39 -37.74 -13.32
C LEU A 189 11.30 -38.71 -13.76
N ILE A 190 11.51 -39.48 -14.82
CA ILE A 190 10.65 -40.63 -15.15
C ILE A 190 10.79 -41.70 -14.05
N GLN A 191 11.96 -41.83 -13.45
CA GLN A 191 12.24 -42.72 -12.32
C GLN A 191 12.02 -42.11 -10.95
N ALA A 192 12.04 -40.78 -10.84
CA ALA A 192 11.99 -40.04 -9.55
C ALA A 192 10.60 -39.94 -8.95
N GLU A 193 9.51 -40.20 -9.70
CA GLU A 193 8.16 -40.30 -9.10
C GLU A 193 8.04 -41.50 -8.13
N GLU A 194 8.92 -42.50 -8.25
CA GLU A 194 8.95 -43.70 -7.41
C GLU A 194 9.89 -43.56 -6.21
N LYS A 195 10.81 -42.59 -6.19
CA LYS A 195 11.74 -42.39 -5.07
C LYS A 195 11.08 -41.61 -3.94
N PRO A 196 11.11 -42.14 -2.68
CA PRO A 196 10.61 -41.40 -1.53
C PRO A 196 11.42 -40.12 -1.32
N LYS A 197 10.74 -38.99 -1.13
CA LYS A 197 11.39 -37.72 -0.82
C LYS A 197 12.09 -37.83 0.55
N PRO A 198 13.32 -37.30 0.70
CA PRO A 198 14.00 -37.26 1.98
C PRO A 198 13.23 -36.37 2.96
N GLU A 199 13.24 -36.73 4.25
CA GLU A 199 12.59 -35.92 5.27
C GLU A 199 13.17 -34.50 5.29
N PRO A 200 12.31 -33.47 5.31
CA PRO A 200 12.77 -32.07 5.37
C PRO A 200 13.55 -31.83 6.66
N LYS A 201 14.73 -31.25 6.59
CA LYS A 201 15.51 -30.85 7.78
C LYS A 201 15.23 -29.38 8.10
N ALA A 202 15.10 -29.06 9.39
CA ALA A 202 14.97 -27.71 9.91
C ALA A 202 16.04 -27.42 10.96
N SER A 203 16.63 -26.23 10.89
CA SER A 203 17.64 -25.77 11.85
C SER A 203 16.97 -24.97 12.97
N ILE A 204 17.28 -25.32 14.22
CA ILE A 204 16.80 -24.59 15.41
C ILE A 204 17.36 -23.16 15.40
N LEU A 205 18.63 -23.00 15.06
CA LEU A 205 19.30 -21.70 15.04
C LEU A 205 18.67 -20.74 14.03
N LEU A 206 18.35 -21.21 12.81
CA LEU A 206 17.66 -20.39 11.81
C LEU A 206 16.20 -20.13 12.18
N SER A 207 15.56 -21.04 12.90
CA SER A 207 14.20 -20.82 13.43
C SER A 207 14.21 -19.73 14.51
N LEU A 208 15.20 -19.73 15.40
CA LEU A 208 15.37 -18.67 16.40
C LEU A 208 15.72 -17.33 15.76
N LEU A 209 16.63 -17.33 14.77
CA LEU A 209 16.99 -16.14 13.99
C LEU A 209 15.77 -15.52 13.31
N SER A 210 14.83 -16.33 12.81
CA SER A 210 13.56 -15.87 12.25
C SER A 210 12.77 -15.02 13.25
N LEU A 211 12.55 -15.54 14.45
CA LEU A 211 11.78 -14.87 15.50
C LEU A 211 12.46 -13.59 15.98
N ILE A 212 13.78 -13.63 16.17
CA ILE A 212 14.59 -12.45 16.56
C ILE A 212 14.53 -11.37 15.48
N SER A 213 14.70 -11.76 14.20
CA SER A 213 14.67 -10.81 13.09
C SER A 213 13.31 -10.12 12.94
N ILE A 214 12.19 -10.87 13.07
CA ILE A 214 10.84 -10.31 13.03
C ILE A 214 10.61 -9.39 14.23
N GLY A 215 10.96 -9.85 15.44
CA GLY A 215 10.78 -9.09 16.68
C GLY A 215 11.56 -7.77 16.66
N TYR A 216 12.83 -7.82 16.29
CA TYR A 216 13.67 -6.61 16.18
C TYR A 216 13.17 -5.67 15.07
N GLY A 217 12.75 -6.24 13.93
CA GLY A 217 12.17 -5.47 12.84
C GLY A 217 10.91 -4.71 13.29
N TYR A 218 10.02 -5.33 14.04
CA TYR A 218 8.84 -4.67 14.60
C TYR A 218 9.21 -3.56 15.58
N ILE A 219 10.15 -3.82 16.50
CA ILE A 219 10.64 -2.80 17.45
C ILE A 219 11.22 -1.60 16.71
N SER A 220 11.98 -1.82 15.63
CA SER A 220 12.57 -0.75 14.81
C SER A 220 11.50 0.12 14.15
N VAL A 221 10.41 -0.48 13.68
CA VAL A 221 9.29 0.25 13.08
C VAL A 221 8.55 1.11 14.11
N PHE A 222 8.34 0.60 15.34
CA PHE A 222 7.71 1.35 16.43
C PHE A 222 8.58 2.49 16.99
N ARG A 223 9.91 2.35 16.91
CA ARG A 223 10.87 3.39 17.35
C ARG A 223 11.11 4.44 16.27
N PHE A 224 10.52 4.30 15.08
CA PHE A 224 10.65 5.28 14.02
C PHE A 224 9.93 6.57 14.40
N ILE A 225 10.72 7.63 14.64
CA ILE A 225 10.24 9.01 14.77
C ILE A 225 10.56 9.72 13.44
N PRO A 226 9.66 10.52 12.85
CA PRO A 226 9.85 11.16 11.54
C PRO A 226 11.12 12.02 11.40
N SER A 227 11.70 12.45 12.50
CA SER A 227 12.97 13.18 12.54
C SER A 227 14.21 12.29 12.47
N THR A 228 14.05 10.98 12.61
CA THR A 228 15.14 9.99 12.62
C THR A 228 15.14 9.15 11.33
N ASN A 229 16.28 8.92 10.85
CA ASN A 229 16.80 8.15 9.73
C ASN A 229 15.82 7.12 9.08
N PHE A 230 15.35 7.38 7.85
CA PHE A 230 14.65 6.42 6.98
C PHE A 230 15.41 5.09 6.80
N ILE A 231 16.73 5.09 7.02
CA ILE A 231 17.57 3.89 6.99
C ILE A 231 17.14 2.91 8.08
N THR A 232 16.79 3.37 9.28
CA THR A 232 16.34 2.50 10.39
C THR A 232 15.02 1.81 10.05
N LEU A 233 14.09 2.53 9.44
CA LEU A 233 12.83 1.96 8.96
C LEU A 233 13.09 0.91 7.87
N GLY A 234 13.93 1.24 6.87
CA GLY A 234 14.30 0.32 5.80
C GLY A 234 14.96 -0.97 6.30
N MET A 235 15.88 -0.85 7.26
CA MET A 235 16.51 -2.00 7.92
C MET A 235 15.52 -2.84 8.70
N GLY A 236 14.55 -2.20 9.40
CA GLY A 236 13.48 -2.91 10.11
C GLY A 236 12.63 -3.74 9.15
N VAL A 237 12.19 -3.15 8.04
CA VAL A 237 11.41 -3.85 7.00
C VAL A 237 12.20 -5.01 6.39
N LEU A 238 13.49 -4.79 6.08
CA LEU A 238 14.36 -5.83 5.52
C LEU A 238 14.52 -7.02 6.48
N LEU A 239 14.67 -6.77 7.78
CA LEU A 239 14.73 -7.81 8.81
C LEU A 239 13.43 -8.59 8.91
N VAL A 240 12.26 -7.94 8.81
CA VAL A 240 10.95 -8.63 8.76
C VAL A 240 10.87 -9.53 7.53
N ILE A 241 11.33 -9.09 6.35
CA ILE A 241 11.33 -9.89 5.11
C ILE A 241 12.21 -11.13 5.29
N ILE A 242 13.46 -10.97 5.76
CA ILE A 242 14.40 -12.08 6.00
C ILE A 242 13.84 -13.02 7.06
N GLY A 243 13.32 -12.49 8.15
CA GLY A 243 12.71 -13.27 9.22
C GLY A 243 11.52 -14.11 8.74
N THR A 244 10.66 -13.53 7.89
CA THR A 244 9.50 -14.22 7.31
C THR A 244 9.92 -15.34 6.36
N TYR A 245 11.02 -15.15 5.60
CA TYR A 245 11.59 -16.24 4.80
C TYR A 245 12.01 -17.42 5.66
N PHE A 246 12.75 -17.18 6.74
CA PHE A 246 13.15 -18.25 7.66
C PHE A 246 11.97 -18.80 8.49
N LEU A 247 10.93 -18.02 8.73
CA LEU A 247 9.69 -18.48 9.35
C LEU A 247 9.09 -19.66 8.57
N TYR A 248 8.97 -19.52 7.24
CA TYR A 248 8.40 -20.57 6.40
C TYR A 248 9.36 -21.70 6.10
N THR A 249 10.65 -21.41 5.88
CA THR A 249 11.62 -22.43 5.47
C THR A 249 12.15 -23.28 6.62
N GLN A 250 12.18 -22.72 7.84
CA GLN A 250 12.79 -23.36 9.01
C GLN A 250 11.81 -23.48 10.18
N CYS A 251 11.28 -22.37 10.69
CA CYS A 251 10.48 -22.33 11.91
C CYS A 251 9.18 -23.15 11.77
N SER A 252 8.45 -23.00 10.65
CA SER A 252 7.22 -23.76 10.41
C SER A 252 7.44 -25.26 10.34
N VAL A 253 8.53 -25.68 9.70
CA VAL A 253 8.92 -27.11 9.63
C VAL A 253 9.33 -27.62 11.01
N TYR A 254 10.08 -26.82 11.79
CA TYR A 254 10.48 -27.18 13.14
C TYR A 254 9.29 -27.36 14.09
N ILE A 255 8.29 -26.45 14.03
CA ILE A 255 7.05 -26.54 14.80
C ILE A 255 6.29 -27.85 14.46
N LEU A 256 6.21 -28.22 13.20
CA LEU A 256 5.58 -29.47 12.77
C LEU A 256 6.34 -30.70 13.26
N TYR A 257 7.67 -30.64 13.34
CA TYR A 257 8.48 -31.70 13.96
C TYR A 257 8.21 -31.84 15.44
N LEU A 258 8.08 -30.73 16.16
CA LEU A 258 7.69 -30.77 17.58
C LEU A 258 6.31 -31.40 17.78
N ALA A 259 5.36 -31.07 16.90
CA ALA A 259 4.02 -31.66 16.90
C ALA A 259 4.07 -33.20 16.61
N LYS A 260 4.95 -33.63 15.68
CA LYS A 260 5.17 -35.05 15.36
C LYS A 260 5.76 -35.81 16.57
N ARG A 261 6.58 -35.17 17.40
CA ARG A 261 7.23 -35.75 18.58
C ARG A 261 6.24 -36.07 19.73
N SER A 262 5.07 -35.42 19.73
CA SER A 262 4.00 -35.74 20.70
C SER A 262 3.16 -36.90 20.18
N GLU A 263 3.49 -38.12 20.62
CA GLU A 263 2.84 -39.35 20.16
C GLU A 263 1.33 -39.34 20.41
N SER A 264 0.88 -38.86 21.57
CA SER A 264 -0.53 -38.79 21.95
C SER A 264 -1.36 -37.89 21.02
N PHE A 265 -0.73 -36.86 20.42
CA PHE A 265 -1.36 -35.97 19.46
C PHE A 265 -1.24 -36.49 18.01
N PHE A 266 -0.04 -37.00 17.66
CA PHE A 266 0.28 -37.40 16.29
C PHE A 266 -0.48 -38.66 15.88
N LEU A 267 -0.59 -39.67 16.78
CA LEU A 267 -1.25 -40.96 16.49
C LEU A 267 -2.79 -40.89 16.53
N LYS A 268 -3.38 -39.76 16.88
CA LYS A 268 -4.85 -39.61 16.89
C LYS A 268 -5.44 -39.66 15.48
N ARG A 269 -6.11 -40.79 15.13
CA ARG A 269 -6.91 -40.96 13.89
C ARG A 269 -6.25 -40.41 12.64
N THR A 270 -6.86 -39.35 12.04
CA THR A 270 -6.42 -38.72 10.79
C THR A 270 -5.23 -37.77 10.97
N ASN A 271 -4.76 -37.49 12.19
CA ASN A 271 -3.66 -36.58 12.42
C ASN A 271 -2.35 -37.09 11.80
N ILE A 272 -2.10 -38.39 11.88
CA ILE A 272 -0.91 -38.98 11.27
C ILE A 272 -0.82 -38.65 9.76
N LEU A 273 -1.92 -38.79 9.03
CA LEU A 273 -1.98 -38.47 7.60
C LEU A 273 -1.83 -36.96 7.36
N THR A 274 -2.52 -36.15 8.19
CA THR A 274 -2.49 -34.69 8.04
C THR A 274 -1.08 -34.13 8.29
N PHE A 275 -0.45 -34.49 9.42
CA PHE A 275 0.85 -33.90 9.81
C PHE A 275 2.02 -34.46 9.02
N SER A 276 2.01 -35.77 8.69
CA SER A 276 3.06 -36.34 7.85
C SER A 276 3.11 -35.66 6.48
N GLU A 277 1.96 -35.49 5.84
CA GLU A 277 1.89 -34.83 4.55
C GLU A 277 2.19 -33.32 4.65
N LEU A 278 1.74 -32.68 5.72
CA LEU A 278 1.93 -31.25 5.94
C LEU A 278 3.40 -30.85 6.06
N ILE A 279 4.25 -31.67 6.71
CA ILE A 279 5.69 -31.43 6.84
C ILE A 279 6.34 -31.31 5.44
N TYR A 280 6.03 -32.20 4.53
CA TYR A 280 6.54 -32.14 3.16
C TYR A 280 5.94 -30.95 2.39
N ARG A 281 4.63 -30.73 2.50
CA ARG A 281 3.95 -29.61 1.82
C ARG A 281 4.45 -28.26 2.31
N MET A 282 4.71 -28.08 3.60
CA MET A 282 5.25 -26.83 4.14
C MET A 282 6.62 -26.52 3.57
N LYS A 283 7.54 -27.51 3.54
CA LYS A 283 8.87 -27.32 2.97
C LYS A 283 8.84 -27.03 1.47
N ASP A 284 8.04 -27.78 0.72
CA ASP A 284 7.89 -27.64 -0.73
C ASP A 284 7.26 -26.30 -1.13
N ASN A 285 6.42 -25.73 -0.27
CA ASN A 285 5.66 -24.51 -0.53
C ASN A 285 6.19 -23.27 0.23
N ALA A 286 7.27 -23.43 1.03
CA ALA A 286 7.78 -22.36 1.89
C ALA A 286 8.03 -21.04 1.14
N THR A 287 8.67 -21.12 -0.03
CA THR A 287 8.93 -19.94 -0.86
C THR A 287 7.65 -19.30 -1.38
N MET A 288 6.64 -20.11 -1.76
CA MET A 288 5.34 -19.61 -2.18
C MET A 288 4.63 -18.89 -1.02
N PHE A 289 4.59 -19.49 0.17
CA PHE A 289 3.98 -18.89 1.36
C PHE A 289 4.66 -17.58 1.74
N PHE A 290 5.98 -17.54 1.69
CA PHE A 290 6.77 -16.33 1.92
C PHE A 290 6.37 -15.22 0.93
N ILE A 291 6.41 -15.50 -0.38
CA ILE A 291 6.07 -14.52 -1.42
C ILE A 291 4.64 -14.02 -1.23
N VAL A 292 3.66 -14.92 -1.05
CA VAL A 292 2.26 -14.56 -0.84
C VAL A 292 2.08 -13.67 0.40
N SER A 293 2.75 -13.99 1.51
CA SER A 293 2.65 -13.20 2.75
C SER A 293 3.21 -11.80 2.59
N ILE A 294 4.42 -11.67 2.03
CA ILE A 294 5.06 -10.35 1.87
C ILE A 294 4.28 -9.49 0.89
N ILE A 295 3.90 -10.03 -0.26
CA ILE A 295 3.13 -9.31 -1.27
C ILE A 295 1.78 -8.85 -0.70
N SER A 296 1.07 -9.72 0.01
CA SER A 296 -0.21 -9.38 0.64
C SER A 296 -0.04 -8.31 1.73
N ALA A 297 1.00 -8.40 2.57
CA ALA A 297 1.28 -7.41 3.60
C ALA A 297 1.58 -6.03 2.99
N VAL A 298 2.40 -5.99 1.94
CA VAL A 298 2.70 -4.74 1.21
C VAL A 298 1.43 -4.13 0.61
N ALA A 299 0.59 -4.96 -0.05
CA ALA A 299 -0.66 -4.52 -0.65
C ALA A 299 -1.63 -3.95 0.41
N PHE A 300 -1.84 -4.68 1.51
CA PHE A 300 -2.74 -4.24 2.59
C PHE A 300 -2.24 -2.94 3.24
N THR A 301 -0.93 -2.87 3.52
CA THR A 301 -0.32 -1.67 4.11
C THR A 301 -0.43 -0.47 3.17
N ALA A 302 -0.12 -0.64 1.89
CA ALA A 302 -0.21 0.44 0.90
C ALA A 302 -1.65 0.97 0.75
N ILE A 303 -2.65 0.09 0.61
CA ILE A 303 -4.05 0.50 0.49
C ILE A 303 -4.52 1.22 1.75
N GLY A 304 -4.23 0.69 2.93
CA GLY A 304 -4.68 1.29 4.17
C GLY A 304 -4.00 2.61 4.49
N THR A 305 -2.70 2.73 4.20
CA THR A 305 -1.96 3.99 4.37
C THR A 305 -2.52 5.07 3.45
N THR A 306 -2.72 4.77 2.17
CA THR A 306 -3.27 5.73 1.22
C THR A 306 -4.72 6.10 1.52
N ALA A 307 -5.53 5.15 2.00
CA ALA A 307 -6.89 5.42 2.46
C ALA A 307 -6.90 6.33 3.72
N ALA A 308 -5.96 6.14 4.64
CA ALA A 308 -5.82 6.97 5.84
C ALA A 308 -5.39 8.40 5.50
N LEU A 309 -4.47 8.58 4.55
CA LEU A 309 -4.00 9.89 4.10
C LEU A 309 -5.09 10.72 3.40
N GLY A 310 -6.14 10.12 2.88
CA GLY A 310 -7.32 10.80 2.31
C GLY A 310 -8.36 11.24 3.35
N ASN A 311 -8.07 11.12 4.64
CA ASN A 311 -9.03 11.46 5.70
C ASN A 311 -9.11 13.00 5.89
N ARG A 312 -10.35 13.51 5.98
CA ARG A 312 -10.62 14.93 6.23
C ARG A 312 -9.97 15.45 7.53
N ASN A 313 -9.80 14.58 8.52
CA ASN A 313 -9.22 14.96 9.79
C ASN A 313 -7.73 15.31 9.66
N LEU A 314 -7.01 14.74 8.67
CA LEU A 314 -5.62 15.09 8.42
C LEU A 314 -5.48 16.57 8.01
N VAL A 315 -6.38 17.05 7.17
CA VAL A 315 -6.38 18.46 6.72
C VAL A 315 -6.70 19.40 7.89
N TRP A 316 -7.70 19.03 8.71
CA TRP A 316 -8.03 19.77 9.92
C TRP A 316 -6.88 19.81 10.95
N MET A 317 -6.10 18.75 11.04
CA MET A 317 -4.95 18.68 11.95
C MET A 317 -3.81 19.62 11.56
N THR A 318 -3.72 20.02 10.29
CA THR A 318 -2.65 20.91 9.82
C THR A 318 -3.07 22.39 9.83
N ASN A 319 -4.35 22.66 9.67
CA ASN A 319 -4.90 24.01 9.71
C ASN A 319 -6.29 23.98 10.36
N PRO A 320 -6.48 24.56 11.55
CA PRO A 320 -7.76 24.54 12.25
C PRO A 320 -8.77 25.60 11.77
N TYR A 321 -8.40 26.43 10.78
CA TYR A 321 -9.26 27.51 10.27
C TYR A 321 -9.91 27.13 8.95
N THR A 322 -11.20 27.44 8.81
CA THR A 322 -11.94 27.27 7.56
C THR A 322 -11.38 28.13 6.45
N PHE A 323 -11.09 29.40 6.78
CA PHE A 323 -10.34 30.32 5.94
C PHE A 323 -9.21 30.92 6.76
N LEU A 324 -8.04 30.93 6.18
CA LEU A 324 -6.84 31.57 6.69
C LEU A 324 -6.45 32.67 5.70
N TYR A 325 -6.25 33.86 6.22
CA TYR A 325 -5.74 34.98 5.46
C TYR A 325 -4.55 35.59 6.20
N GLU A 326 -3.37 35.47 5.61
CA GLU A 326 -2.15 36.06 6.15
C GLU A 326 -1.79 37.28 5.33
N SER A 327 -1.41 38.35 6.00
CA SER A 327 -1.12 39.63 5.36
C SER A 327 0.16 40.23 5.93
N SER A 328 1.01 40.75 5.04
CA SER A 328 2.10 41.62 5.43
C SER A 328 1.58 42.99 5.89
N GLU A 329 2.34 43.72 6.70
CA GLU A 329 1.98 45.08 7.14
C GLU A 329 1.79 46.07 5.99
N ASN A 330 2.43 45.82 4.84
CA ASN A 330 2.39 46.69 3.68
C ASN A 330 1.19 46.45 2.76
N ASN A 331 0.37 45.44 3.02
CA ASN A 331 -0.76 45.08 2.19
C ASN A 331 -1.94 46.07 2.35
N LYS A 332 -2.19 46.85 1.31
CA LYS A 332 -3.30 47.81 1.27
C LYS A 332 -4.66 47.18 0.96
N LEU A 333 -4.70 45.88 0.64
CA LEU A 333 -5.92 45.18 0.23
C LEU A 333 -6.59 44.41 1.37
N VAL A 334 -6.02 44.42 2.57
CA VAL A 334 -6.51 43.63 3.73
C VAL A 334 -7.98 43.88 3.98
N ASP A 335 -8.37 45.14 4.20
CA ASP A 335 -9.75 45.50 4.56
C ASP A 335 -10.74 45.14 3.43
N LYS A 336 -10.32 45.32 2.17
CA LYS A 336 -11.11 44.91 1.01
C LYS A 336 -11.31 43.39 0.99
N HIS A 337 -10.25 42.62 1.16
CA HIS A 337 -10.33 41.16 1.11
C HIS A 337 -11.14 40.58 2.27
N LEU A 338 -10.92 41.09 3.49
CA LEU A 338 -11.69 40.67 4.66
C LEU A 338 -13.16 41.04 4.54
N SER A 339 -13.51 42.22 3.98
CA SER A 339 -14.90 42.61 3.75
C SER A 339 -15.57 41.70 2.69
N ILE A 340 -14.88 41.34 1.63
CA ILE A 340 -15.38 40.40 0.62
C ILE A 340 -15.63 39.03 1.25
N LEU A 341 -14.70 38.51 2.06
CA LEU A 341 -14.83 37.21 2.72
C LEU A 341 -16.02 37.20 3.68
N LYS A 342 -16.12 38.21 4.55
CA LYS A 342 -17.24 38.36 5.49
C LYS A 342 -18.58 38.41 4.75
N LYS A 343 -18.68 39.24 3.70
CA LYS A 343 -19.88 39.37 2.87
C LYS A 343 -20.32 38.04 2.28
N HIS A 344 -19.43 37.24 1.71
CA HIS A 344 -19.79 35.93 1.15
C HIS A 344 -20.32 34.96 2.20
N LEU A 345 -19.80 35.01 3.43
CA LEU A 345 -20.30 34.18 4.53
C LEU A 345 -21.67 34.65 5.02
N GLU A 346 -21.88 35.96 5.13
CA GLU A 346 -23.13 36.58 5.53
C GLU A 346 -24.24 36.37 4.49
N ASP A 347 -23.95 36.58 3.21
CA ASP A 347 -24.88 36.35 2.09
C ASP A 347 -25.34 34.86 2.02
N ALA A 348 -24.46 33.94 2.42
CA ALA A 348 -24.76 32.52 2.50
C ALA A 348 -25.42 32.10 3.85
N ASN A 349 -25.66 33.03 4.79
CA ASN A 349 -26.15 32.75 6.12
C ASN A 349 -25.32 31.72 6.91
N ILE A 350 -23.99 31.75 6.74
CA ILE A 350 -23.07 30.83 7.43
C ILE A 350 -22.49 31.54 8.67
N PRO A 351 -22.79 31.05 9.89
CA PRO A 351 -22.24 31.62 11.11
C PRO A 351 -20.73 31.32 11.18
N TYR A 352 -19.94 32.31 11.54
CA TYR A 352 -18.51 32.20 11.71
C TYR A 352 -17.97 32.89 12.95
N ARG A 353 -16.83 32.44 13.43
CA ARG A 353 -16.03 33.12 14.46
C ARG A 353 -14.71 33.53 13.80
N MET A 354 -14.25 34.72 14.15
CA MET A 354 -13.00 35.26 13.60
C MET A 354 -12.07 35.65 14.76
N ALA A 355 -10.79 35.34 14.58
CA ALA A 355 -9.71 35.84 15.43
C ALA A 355 -8.50 36.24 14.61
N SER A 356 -7.67 37.10 15.16
CA SER A 356 -6.43 37.51 14.49
C SER A 356 -5.25 37.47 15.46
N SER A 357 -4.05 37.25 14.91
CA SER A 357 -2.80 37.30 15.67
C SER A 357 -1.68 37.91 14.84
N SER A 358 -0.75 38.53 15.53
CA SER A 358 0.50 39.05 14.98
C SER A 358 1.67 38.29 15.56
N ASN A 359 2.48 37.68 14.72
CA ASN A 359 3.63 36.89 15.16
C ASN A 359 4.92 37.71 14.95
N LYS A 360 5.81 37.71 15.93
CA LYS A 360 7.21 38.15 15.74
C LYS A 360 8.10 36.91 15.56
N PHE A 361 8.68 36.76 14.40
CA PHE A 361 9.70 35.74 14.17
C PHE A 361 11.07 36.29 14.61
N THR A 362 11.77 35.53 15.43
CA THR A 362 13.04 35.97 16.03
C THR A 362 14.25 35.25 15.44
N GLU A 363 15.44 35.83 15.59
CA GLU A 363 16.71 35.25 15.10
C GLU A 363 17.01 33.88 15.71
N SER A 364 16.43 33.57 16.87
CA SER A 364 16.51 32.25 17.50
C SER A 364 15.54 31.21 16.92
N ASN A 365 14.89 31.50 15.79
CA ASN A 365 13.86 30.65 15.17
C ASN A 365 12.65 30.36 16.08
N VAL A 366 12.27 31.32 16.89
CA VAL A 366 11.10 31.26 17.77
C VAL A 366 10.06 32.26 17.28
N ASN A 367 8.83 31.82 17.11
CA ASN A 367 7.69 32.67 16.85
C ASN A 367 7.03 33.08 18.16
N VAL A 368 6.96 34.37 18.43
CA VAL A 368 6.39 34.91 19.65
C VAL A 368 5.02 35.52 19.37
N LEU A 369 4.02 35.18 20.22
CA LEU A 369 2.66 35.72 20.19
C LEU A 369 2.34 36.43 21.48
N LYS A 370 1.39 37.38 21.41
CA LYS A 370 0.75 37.96 22.60
C LYS A 370 -0.18 36.94 23.24
N LEU A 371 -0.19 36.87 24.56
CA LEU A 371 -1.10 36.00 25.30
C LEU A 371 -2.58 36.35 25.03
N SER A 372 -2.89 37.63 24.92
CA SER A 372 -4.26 38.09 24.59
C SER A 372 -4.69 37.55 23.21
N GLU A 373 -3.87 37.67 22.19
CA GLU A 373 -4.16 37.17 20.84
C GLU A 373 -4.23 35.63 20.81
N TYR A 374 -3.32 34.93 21.51
CA TYR A 374 -3.42 33.48 21.71
C TYR A 374 -4.78 33.08 22.30
N ASN A 375 -5.24 33.80 23.33
CA ASN A 375 -6.53 33.53 23.95
C ASN A 375 -7.74 33.88 23.05
N GLU A 376 -7.60 34.82 22.12
CA GLU A 376 -8.63 35.06 21.09
C GLU A 376 -8.71 33.92 20.08
N LEU A 377 -7.56 33.41 19.63
CA LEU A 377 -7.49 32.25 18.73
C LEU A 377 -8.11 31.02 19.40
N THR A 378 -7.76 30.73 20.66
CA THR A 378 -8.30 29.59 21.40
C THR A 378 -9.81 29.70 21.62
N ARG A 379 -10.32 30.91 21.90
CA ARG A 379 -11.75 31.18 22.02
C ARG A 379 -12.48 30.91 20.71
N ALA A 380 -11.95 31.41 19.59
CA ALA A 380 -12.57 31.20 18.28
C ALA A 380 -12.62 29.72 17.92
N LEU A 381 -11.58 28.93 18.29
CA LEU A 381 -11.50 27.48 18.07
C LEU A 381 -12.28 26.65 19.10
N GLY A 382 -12.82 27.28 20.17
CA GLY A 382 -13.54 26.58 21.23
C GLY A 382 -12.63 25.86 22.24
N TYR A 383 -11.38 26.30 22.38
CA TYR A 383 -10.44 25.77 23.37
C TYR A 383 -10.42 26.61 24.65
N GLN A 384 -9.82 26.04 25.71
CA GLN A 384 -9.65 26.77 26.98
C GLN A 384 -8.59 27.86 26.85
N GLN A 385 -8.84 28.98 27.49
CA GLN A 385 -7.92 30.10 27.62
C GLN A 385 -6.87 29.78 28.68
N GLU A 386 -5.68 30.35 28.50
CA GLU A 386 -4.54 30.15 29.40
C GLU A 386 -4.11 31.49 30.04
N THR A 387 -3.43 31.42 31.17
CA THR A 387 -2.92 32.59 31.90
C THR A 387 -1.43 32.42 32.18
N ILE A 388 -0.66 33.51 32.13
CA ILE A 388 0.74 33.59 32.54
C ILE A 388 0.83 34.62 33.66
N GLU A 389 1.42 34.21 34.80
CA GLU A 389 1.49 35.07 36.00
C GLU A 389 2.79 35.83 36.07
N LYS A 390 3.91 35.23 35.61
CA LYS A 390 5.24 35.81 35.70
C LYS A 390 5.76 36.17 34.31
N GLU A 391 6.57 37.22 34.24
CA GLU A 391 7.14 37.74 33.00
C GLU A 391 8.19 36.82 32.34
N ASP A 392 8.78 35.93 33.14
CA ASP A 392 9.73 34.92 32.68
C ASP A 392 9.09 33.61 32.27
N GLU A 393 7.78 33.47 32.42
CA GLU A 393 7.01 32.29 32.05
C GLU A 393 6.41 32.40 30.66
N ILE A 394 6.34 31.24 29.94
CA ILE A 394 5.75 31.16 28.61
C ILE A 394 4.86 29.92 28.47
N LEU A 395 3.93 30.01 27.53
CA LEU A 395 3.25 28.84 26.99
C LEU A 395 3.99 28.36 25.76
N LEU A 396 4.29 27.07 25.71
CA LEU A 396 4.90 26.43 24.55
C LEU A 396 3.79 25.84 23.67
N ILE A 397 3.69 26.32 22.42
CA ILE A 397 2.62 25.98 21.49
C ILE A 397 3.18 25.07 20.40
N PRO A 398 2.55 23.94 20.08
CA PRO A 398 3.04 23.07 18.99
C PRO A 398 2.79 23.73 17.64
N GLY A 399 3.85 23.83 16.82
CA GLY A 399 3.76 24.27 15.43
C GLY A 399 3.45 23.10 14.46
N ARG A 400 3.58 21.85 14.95
CA ARG A 400 3.31 20.64 14.17
C ARG A 400 2.66 19.56 15.03
N VAL A 401 1.96 18.65 14.36
CA VAL A 401 1.21 17.57 15.03
C VAL A 401 2.12 16.64 15.85
N SER A 402 3.31 16.30 15.33
CA SER A 402 4.27 15.45 16.06
C SER A 402 4.77 16.09 17.36
N GLN A 403 4.88 17.41 17.44
CA GLN A 403 5.29 18.12 18.67
C GLN A 403 4.30 17.93 19.82
N LYS A 404 3.01 17.69 19.53
CA LYS A 404 2.05 17.34 20.59
C LYS A 404 2.48 16.09 21.35
N GLN A 405 2.97 15.08 20.62
CA GLN A 405 3.41 13.83 21.22
C GLN A 405 4.76 14.01 21.94
N GLU A 406 5.68 14.76 21.32
CA GLU A 406 6.95 15.13 21.93
C GLU A 406 6.71 15.87 23.27
N PHE A 407 5.79 16.84 23.30
CA PHE A 407 5.43 17.58 24.51
C PHE A 407 4.78 16.69 25.59
N LYS A 408 3.89 15.76 25.21
CA LYS A 408 3.31 14.79 26.16
C LYS A 408 4.35 13.87 26.77
N ASN A 409 5.39 13.53 26.03
CA ASN A 409 6.48 12.68 26.49
C ASN A 409 7.53 13.44 27.31
N GLY A 410 7.41 14.77 27.39
CA GLY A 410 8.36 15.63 28.10
C GLY A 410 9.62 15.96 27.26
N ASP A 411 9.59 15.67 25.95
CA ASP A 411 10.69 15.94 25.02
C ASP A 411 10.64 17.39 24.55
N TYR A 412 10.91 18.32 25.44
CA TYR A 412 11.04 19.75 25.11
C TYR A 412 12.03 20.46 26.04
N LYS A 413 12.58 21.57 25.56
CA LYS A 413 13.48 22.42 26.39
C LYS A 413 12.65 23.14 27.45
N LYS A 414 13.02 23.00 28.72
CA LYS A 414 12.37 23.69 29.85
C LYS A 414 12.61 25.20 29.84
N ASN A 415 13.72 25.62 29.26
CA ASN A 415 14.07 27.04 29.09
C ASN A 415 14.26 27.30 27.59
N ILE A 416 13.69 28.39 27.10
CA ILE A 416 13.79 28.85 25.71
C ILE A 416 14.41 30.23 25.73
N GLU A 417 15.50 30.37 25.00
CA GLU A 417 16.18 31.65 24.81
C GLU A 417 15.66 32.30 23.53
N VAL A 418 15.21 33.54 23.66
CA VAL A 418 14.74 34.36 22.56
C VAL A 418 15.74 35.47 22.32
N ILE A 419 16.26 35.56 21.11
CA ILE A 419 17.27 36.52 20.69
C ILE A 419 16.73 37.35 19.53
N GLN A 420 16.82 38.68 19.64
CA GLN A 420 16.43 39.59 18.58
C GLN A 420 17.34 40.83 18.61
N GLY A 421 18.35 40.93 17.76
CA GLY A 421 19.39 41.95 17.81
C GLY A 421 20.13 41.90 19.15
N ASP A 422 20.21 43.05 19.83
CA ASP A 422 20.85 43.15 21.16
C ASP A 422 19.92 42.71 22.32
N TRP A 423 18.65 42.38 22.03
CA TRP A 423 17.69 41.94 23.04
C TRP A 423 17.75 40.43 23.20
N THR A 424 17.99 39.99 24.43
CA THR A 424 18.02 38.55 24.76
C THR A 424 17.29 38.31 26.06
N LYS A 425 16.36 37.36 26.07
CA LYS A 425 15.65 36.95 27.29
C LYS A 425 15.46 35.43 27.29
N THR A 426 15.76 34.81 28.44
CA THR A 426 15.51 33.38 28.64
C THR A 426 14.18 33.19 29.37
N PHE A 427 13.31 32.43 28.82
CA PHE A 427 11.98 32.11 29.36
C PHE A 427 11.90 30.69 29.88
N ARG A 428 11.15 30.48 30.93
CA ARG A 428 10.80 29.18 31.48
C ARG A 428 9.45 28.71 30.94
N VAL A 429 9.38 27.50 30.46
CA VAL A 429 8.10 26.91 30.01
C VAL A 429 7.23 26.60 31.22
N LYS A 430 6.12 27.35 31.38
CA LYS A 430 5.10 27.11 32.41
C LYS A 430 4.27 25.88 32.06
N LYS A 431 3.84 25.80 30.79
CA LYS A 431 2.94 24.76 30.30
C LYS A 431 3.16 24.54 28.80
N THR A 432 3.01 23.30 28.37
CA THR A 432 2.88 22.93 26.96
C THR A 432 1.39 22.82 26.63
N VAL A 433 0.94 23.41 25.52
CA VAL A 433 -0.46 23.29 25.09
C VAL A 433 -0.64 22.13 24.13
N GLY A 434 -1.77 21.44 24.22
CA GLY A 434 -2.03 20.21 23.45
C GLY A 434 -2.66 20.43 22.10
N ASN A 435 -3.08 21.67 21.76
CA ASN A 435 -3.83 21.95 20.54
C ASN A 435 -3.07 22.87 19.59
N LEU A 436 -3.17 22.61 18.29
CA LEU A 436 -2.71 23.56 17.28
C LEU A 436 -3.67 24.73 17.24
N VAL A 437 -3.15 25.93 17.42
CA VAL A 437 -3.90 27.20 17.31
C VAL A 437 -3.43 28.03 16.12
N LEU A 438 -2.32 27.65 15.51
CA LEU A 438 -1.76 28.27 14.33
C LEU A 438 -1.61 27.23 13.21
N PRO A 439 -1.51 27.65 11.95
CA PRO A 439 -1.25 26.75 10.83
C PRO A 439 0.07 25.97 11.04
N HIS A 440 0.13 24.80 10.44
CA HIS A 440 1.30 23.94 10.52
C HIS A 440 2.56 24.61 9.95
N ASP A 441 3.55 24.83 10.81
CA ASP A 441 4.91 25.21 10.43
C ASP A 441 5.90 24.24 11.05
N PRO A 442 6.53 23.37 10.25
CA PRO A 442 7.47 22.36 10.75
C PRO A 442 8.78 22.91 11.26
N SER A 443 9.14 24.15 10.90
CA SER A 443 10.44 24.76 11.16
C SER A 443 10.46 25.61 12.42
N SER A 444 9.30 26.03 12.94
CA SER A 444 9.20 27.03 13.99
C SER A 444 8.76 26.46 15.33
N ILE A 445 9.27 27.06 16.40
CA ILE A 445 8.79 26.94 17.77
C ILE A 445 7.89 28.13 18.06
N TYR A 446 6.67 27.90 18.54
CA TYR A 446 5.74 28.96 18.91
C TYR A 446 5.65 29.10 20.43
N ILE A 447 5.71 30.34 20.91
CA ILE A 447 5.52 30.66 22.32
C ILE A 447 4.52 31.80 22.48
N ALA A 448 3.72 31.75 23.54
CA ALA A 448 2.94 32.91 23.96
C ALA A 448 3.56 33.51 25.22
N VAL A 449 3.71 34.84 25.22
CA VAL A 449 4.24 35.65 26.32
C VAL A 449 3.21 36.70 26.77
N GLN A 450 3.39 37.30 27.94
CA GLN A 450 2.56 38.41 28.34
C GLN A 450 2.66 39.58 27.34
N ASP A 451 1.59 40.33 27.14
CA ASP A 451 1.50 41.32 26.06
C ASP A 451 2.59 42.40 26.15
N HIS A 452 2.88 42.91 27.36
CA HIS A 452 3.95 43.91 27.54
C HIS A 452 5.35 43.34 27.22
N VAL A 453 5.62 42.07 27.53
CA VAL A 453 6.88 41.41 27.16
C VAL A 453 7.01 41.27 25.64
N TYR A 454 5.91 40.97 24.95
CA TYR A 454 5.89 40.94 23.48
C TYR A 454 6.26 42.33 22.90
N ASP A 455 5.72 43.41 23.50
CA ASP A 455 5.95 44.76 23.00
C ASP A 455 7.41 45.25 23.25
N GLU A 456 8.12 44.68 24.22
CA GLU A 456 9.55 44.91 24.47
C GLU A 456 10.45 44.30 23.38
N ILE A 457 10.00 43.26 22.66
CA ILE A 457 10.83 42.60 21.66
C ILE A 457 11.01 43.54 20.44
N PRO A 458 12.25 43.88 20.08
CA PRO A 458 12.51 44.80 18.97
C PRO A 458 11.97 44.26 17.63
N HIS A 459 11.59 45.13 16.73
CA HIS A 459 11.31 44.77 15.34
C HIS A 459 12.64 44.49 14.62
N THR A 460 12.63 43.54 13.69
CA THR A 460 13.81 43.21 12.88
C THR A 460 14.21 44.41 12.04
N SER A 461 15.42 44.90 12.24
CA SER A 461 15.94 46.11 11.56
C SER A 461 16.61 45.80 10.20
N ASN A 462 16.56 44.57 9.72
CA ASN A 462 17.23 44.16 8.51
C ASN A 462 16.26 44.18 7.30
N PRO A 463 16.38 45.17 6.38
CA PRO A 463 15.47 45.30 5.24
C PRO A 463 15.57 44.16 4.20
N LYS A 464 16.56 43.28 4.33
CA LYS A 464 16.78 42.13 3.45
C LYS A 464 16.17 40.83 3.97
N ASP A 465 15.82 40.77 5.26
CA ASP A 465 15.08 39.65 5.79
C ASP A 465 13.62 39.84 5.40
N GLU A 466 13.08 38.91 4.64
CA GLU A 466 11.66 38.78 4.31
C GLU A 466 10.78 38.53 5.56
N ASN A 467 11.30 38.77 6.76
CA ASN A 467 10.62 38.69 8.06
C ASN A 467 9.78 39.94 8.31
N ILE A 468 8.89 40.25 7.35
CA ILE A 468 7.82 41.22 7.52
C ILE A 468 6.89 40.63 8.57
N GLN A 469 6.50 41.46 9.55
CA GLN A 469 5.49 41.06 10.53
C GLN A 469 4.20 40.68 9.76
N HIS A 470 3.82 39.42 9.88
CA HIS A 470 2.59 38.91 9.26
C HIS A 470 1.46 38.94 10.28
N ARG A 471 0.31 39.47 9.85
CA ARG A 471 -0.92 39.35 10.60
C ARG A 471 -1.80 38.26 10.02
N THR A 472 -2.12 37.29 10.86
CA THR A 472 -2.94 36.14 10.48
C THR A 472 -4.38 36.37 10.94
N TYR A 473 -5.33 36.17 10.03
CA TYR A 473 -6.77 36.23 10.28
C TYR A 473 -7.35 34.83 10.06
N GLY A 474 -7.87 34.24 11.13
CA GLY A 474 -8.48 32.91 11.09
C GLY A 474 -9.99 32.98 11.20
N PHE A 475 -10.69 32.35 10.26
CA PHE A 475 -12.15 32.20 10.27
C PHE A 475 -12.52 30.76 10.57
N VAL A 476 -13.35 30.54 11.57
CA VAL A 476 -13.82 29.23 11.99
C VAL A 476 -15.30 29.08 11.67
N VAL A 477 -15.65 28.09 10.89
CA VAL A 477 -17.03 27.69 10.57
C VAL A 477 -17.21 26.24 11.03
N ASP A 478 -18.25 25.95 11.82
CA ASP A 478 -18.44 24.62 12.38
C ASP A 478 -18.72 23.56 11.28
N ASP A 479 -19.56 23.89 10.29
CA ASP A 479 -19.78 23.02 9.12
C ASP A 479 -19.02 23.54 7.90
N TRP A 480 -17.70 23.52 7.99
CA TRP A 480 -16.79 24.08 6.99
C TRP A 480 -16.88 23.40 5.61
N ILE A 481 -17.41 22.17 5.53
CA ILE A 481 -17.58 21.47 4.26
C ILE A 481 -18.55 22.20 3.33
N LYS A 482 -19.55 22.88 3.90
CA LYS A 482 -20.53 23.67 3.14
C LYS A 482 -19.92 24.90 2.45
N THR A 483 -18.74 25.33 2.86
CA THR A 483 -18.08 26.52 2.30
C THR A 483 -17.38 26.28 0.96
N LYS A 484 -17.53 25.10 0.32
CA LYS A 484 -16.82 24.74 -0.92
C LYS A 484 -17.01 25.76 -2.05
N GLU A 485 -18.25 26.20 -2.24
CA GLU A 485 -18.60 27.11 -3.33
C GLU A 485 -18.04 28.51 -3.09
N ILE A 486 -18.16 28.98 -1.84
CA ILE A 486 -17.56 30.24 -1.37
C ILE A 486 -16.03 30.19 -1.51
N SER A 487 -15.41 29.08 -1.11
CA SER A 487 -13.95 28.91 -1.23
C SER A 487 -13.46 29.06 -2.67
N ASN A 488 -14.18 28.48 -3.65
CA ASN A 488 -13.86 28.64 -5.07
C ASN A 488 -14.03 30.08 -5.56
N GLN A 489 -15.11 30.75 -5.14
CA GLN A 489 -15.36 32.14 -5.51
C GLN A 489 -14.28 33.06 -4.94
N LEU A 490 -13.95 32.92 -3.65
CA LEU A 490 -12.90 33.70 -2.99
C LEU A 490 -11.52 33.47 -3.63
N LYS A 491 -11.17 32.22 -3.92
CA LYS A 491 -9.93 31.90 -4.61
C LYS A 491 -9.84 32.63 -5.96
N ASN A 492 -10.90 32.57 -6.77
CA ASN A 492 -10.92 33.25 -8.07
C ASN A 492 -10.81 34.78 -7.97
N VAL A 493 -11.30 35.38 -6.88
CA VAL A 493 -11.18 36.82 -6.62
C VAL A 493 -9.75 37.15 -6.18
N PHE A 494 -9.21 36.42 -5.21
CA PHE A 494 -7.88 36.72 -4.65
C PHE A 494 -6.74 36.34 -5.58
N ASP A 495 -6.89 35.31 -6.42
CA ASP A 495 -5.88 34.96 -7.44
C ASP A 495 -5.64 36.08 -8.46
N LYS A 496 -6.61 36.97 -8.66
CA LYS A 496 -6.42 38.16 -9.54
C LYS A 496 -5.53 39.22 -8.92
N ASP A 497 -5.53 39.31 -7.59
CA ASP A 497 -4.77 40.29 -6.82
C ASP A 497 -3.41 39.72 -6.34
N LEU A 498 -3.09 38.44 -6.65
CA LEU A 498 -1.86 37.73 -6.26
C LEU A 498 -0.54 38.31 -6.83
N ARG A 499 -0.61 39.31 -7.72
CA ARG A 499 0.60 39.91 -8.31
C ARG A 499 1.49 40.65 -7.30
N ASP A 500 0.92 41.07 -6.16
CA ASP A 500 1.62 41.87 -5.16
C ASP A 500 2.31 41.08 -4.06
N ARG A 501 2.18 39.74 -4.01
CA ARG A 501 2.78 38.81 -3.00
C ARG A 501 2.63 39.21 -1.52
N ASP A 502 1.81 40.19 -1.20
CA ASP A 502 1.68 40.77 0.15
C ASP A 502 0.70 40.03 1.04
N PHE A 503 0.05 38.98 0.53
CA PHE A 503 -0.88 38.16 1.27
C PHE A 503 -0.86 36.70 0.84
N TYR A 504 -1.30 35.83 1.74
CA TYR A 504 -1.54 34.40 1.50
C TYR A 504 -2.97 34.07 1.90
N PHE A 505 -3.69 33.33 1.06
CA PHE A 505 -5.05 32.89 1.34
C PHE A 505 -5.17 31.38 1.21
N GLU A 506 -5.75 30.77 2.23
CA GLU A 506 -5.98 29.33 2.29
C GLU A 506 -7.42 29.03 2.68
N ALA A 507 -8.04 28.06 2.01
CA ALA A 507 -9.39 27.59 2.33
C ALA A 507 -9.34 26.07 2.59
N LEU A 508 -9.77 25.67 3.76
CA LEU A 508 -9.69 24.29 4.24
C LEU A 508 -10.41 23.29 3.32
N THR A 509 -11.55 23.71 2.73
CA THR A 509 -12.29 22.89 1.77
C THR A 509 -11.52 22.63 0.47
N LEU A 510 -10.74 23.60 -0.02
CA LEU A 510 -9.89 23.44 -1.20
C LEU A 510 -8.71 22.52 -0.90
N ASN A 511 -8.12 22.67 0.28
CA ASN A 511 -7.06 21.77 0.74
C ASN A 511 -7.55 20.34 0.89
N LEU A 512 -8.77 20.15 1.40
CA LEU A 512 -9.38 18.82 1.46
C LEU A 512 -9.59 18.22 0.08
N LEU A 513 -10.09 19.02 -0.87
CA LEU A 513 -10.30 18.57 -2.25
C LEU A 513 -8.96 18.15 -2.89
N GLU A 514 -7.94 18.99 -2.72
CA GLU A 514 -6.60 18.72 -3.19
C GLU A 514 -6.01 17.46 -2.56
N ALA A 515 -6.09 17.34 -1.24
CA ALA A 515 -5.63 16.15 -0.52
C ALA A 515 -6.36 14.88 -0.98
N LYS A 516 -7.69 14.95 -1.17
CA LYS A 516 -8.48 13.81 -1.66
C LYS A 516 -8.12 13.42 -3.10
N GLN A 517 -7.89 14.38 -3.99
CA GLN A 517 -7.47 14.09 -5.36
C GLN A 517 -6.08 13.44 -5.38
N LYS A 518 -5.12 14.01 -4.68
CA LYS A 518 -3.75 13.50 -4.56
C LYS A 518 -3.72 12.09 -3.96
N ASN A 519 -4.42 11.90 -2.85
CA ASN A 519 -4.48 10.60 -2.18
C ASN A 519 -5.38 9.61 -2.94
N GLY A 520 -6.38 10.07 -3.66
CA GLY A 520 -7.22 9.27 -4.54
C GLY A 520 -6.43 8.59 -5.65
N LEU A 521 -5.49 9.29 -6.28
CA LEU A 521 -4.58 8.72 -7.28
C LEU A 521 -3.71 7.61 -6.67
N LEU A 522 -3.11 7.88 -5.51
CA LEU A 522 -2.29 6.90 -4.79
C LEU A 522 -3.11 5.70 -4.31
N LEU A 523 -4.32 5.94 -3.79
CA LEU A 523 -5.25 4.88 -3.37
C LEU A 523 -5.63 3.99 -4.55
N MET A 524 -5.97 4.58 -5.67
CA MET A 524 -6.31 3.87 -6.89
C MET A 524 -5.16 3.00 -7.38
N ALA A 525 -3.94 3.56 -7.43
CA ALA A 525 -2.74 2.82 -7.76
C ALA A 525 -2.54 1.63 -6.79
N SER A 526 -2.68 1.87 -5.48
CA SER A 526 -2.51 0.83 -4.45
C SER A 526 -3.56 -0.28 -4.53
N VAL A 527 -4.83 0.06 -4.77
CA VAL A 527 -5.92 -0.92 -4.91
C VAL A 527 -5.69 -1.81 -6.13
N LEU A 528 -5.33 -1.22 -7.26
CA LEU A 528 -5.04 -2.00 -8.47
C LEU A 528 -3.82 -2.92 -8.27
N VAL A 529 -2.73 -2.45 -7.65
CA VAL A 529 -1.58 -3.30 -7.26
C VAL A 529 -2.03 -4.43 -6.34
N GLY A 530 -2.90 -4.14 -5.36
CA GLY A 530 -3.47 -5.14 -4.46
C GLY A 530 -4.26 -6.22 -5.19
N ILE A 531 -5.06 -5.86 -6.19
CA ILE A 531 -5.80 -6.82 -7.04
C ILE A 531 -4.85 -7.73 -7.80
N VAL A 532 -3.76 -7.17 -8.37
CA VAL A 532 -2.70 -7.97 -9.03
C VAL A 532 -2.11 -8.99 -8.07
N PHE A 533 -1.71 -8.54 -6.90
CA PHE A 533 -1.04 -9.39 -5.93
C PHE A 533 -1.96 -10.47 -5.39
N PHE A 534 -3.21 -10.13 -5.12
CA PHE A 534 -4.22 -11.12 -4.73
C PHE A 534 -4.40 -12.20 -5.81
N THR A 535 -4.47 -11.79 -7.07
CA THR A 535 -4.65 -12.73 -8.19
C THR A 535 -3.41 -13.62 -8.38
N PHE A 536 -2.21 -13.06 -8.21
CA PHE A 536 -0.98 -13.85 -8.23
C PHE A 536 -0.95 -14.86 -7.09
N ALA A 537 -1.29 -14.45 -5.86
CA ALA A 537 -1.39 -15.33 -4.71
C ALA A 537 -2.41 -16.47 -4.95
N ALA A 538 -3.59 -16.13 -5.45
CA ALA A 538 -4.62 -17.09 -5.82
C ALA A 538 -4.15 -18.06 -6.91
N SER A 539 -3.49 -17.57 -7.95
CA SER A 539 -2.94 -18.38 -9.03
C SER A 539 -1.82 -19.31 -8.56
N PHE A 540 -0.91 -18.85 -7.68
CA PHE A 540 0.13 -19.69 -7.09
C PHE A 540 -0.47 -20.88 -6.33
N ILE A 541 -1.48 -20.64 -5.50
CA ILE A 541 -2.16 -21.69 -4.75
C ILE A 541 -2.86 -22.66 -5.72
N TYR A 542 -3.56 -22.13 -6.74
CA TYR A 542 -4.24 -22.93 -7.74
C TYR A 542 -3.28 -23.84 -8.51
N PHE A 543 -2.18 -23.28 -9.05
CA PHE A 543 -1.18 -24.07 -9.80
C PHE A 543 -0.57 -25.16 -8.93
N ARG A 544 -0.29 -24.85 -7.67
CA ARG A 544 0.27 -25.83 -6.75
C ARG A 544 -0.68 -27.00 -6.50
N LEU A 545 -1.93 -26.70 -6.20
CA LEU A 545 -2.96 -27.74 -6.01
C LEU A 545 -3.19 -28.58 -7.26
N TYR A 546 -3.14 -27.94 -8.43
CA TYR A 546 -3.31 -28.64 -9.68
C TYR A 546 -2.13 -29.57 -10.01
N THR A 547 -0.91 -29.13 -9.72
CA THR A 547 0.33 -29.92 -9.94
C THR A 547 0.37 -31.16 -9.02
N ASP A 548 -0.10 -31.06 -7.79
CA ASP A 548 -0.11 -32.16 -6.84
C ASP A 548 -1.32 -33.11 -6.99
N LEU A 549 -2.35 -32.71 -7.79
CA LEU A 549 -3.64 -33.39 -7.85
C LEU A 549 -3.52 -34.88 -8.25
N ASP A 550 -2.76 -35.18 -9.31
CA ASP A 550 -2.66 -36.56 -9.83
C ASP A 550 -1.96 -37.46 -8.82
N ARG A 551 -0.92 -36.97 -8.16
CA ARG A 551 -0.25 -37.68 -7.07
C ARG A 551 -1.20 -37.91 -5.90
N ASP A 552 -1.93 -36.88 -5.48
CA ASP A 552 -2.86 -36.96 -4.37
C ASP A 552 -4.02 -37.94 -4.70
N GLN A 553 -4.50 -37.97 -5.94
CA GLN A 553 -5.51 -38.93 -6.39
C GLN A 553 -5.02 -40.37 -6.26
N GLN A 554 -3.79 -40.68 -6.71
CA GLN A 554 -3.21 -42.02 -6.57
C GLN A 554 -3.01 -42.40 -5.10
N GLN A 555 -2.47 -41.50 -4.29
CA GLN A 555 -2.23 -41.73 -2.88
C GLN A 555 -3.55 -41.99 -2.12
N TYR A 556 -4.55 -41.14 -2.30
CA TYR A 556 -5.84 -41.32 -1.60
C TYR A 556 -6.64 -42.51 -2.13
N LYS A 557 -6.46 -42.90 -3.40
CA LYS A 557 -7.02 -44.16 -3.93
C LYS A 557 -6.42 -45.37 -3.21
N MET A 558 -5.09 -45.39 -2.95
CA MET A 558 -4.47 -46.46 -2.22
C MET A 558 -4.92 -46.51 -0.77
N ILE A 559 -4.96 -45.35 -0.09
CA ILE A 559 -5.38 -45.27 1.33
C ILE A 559 -6.87 -45.59 1.49
N SER A 560 -7.71 -45.27 0.49
CA SER A 560 -9.15 -45.63 0.52
C SER A 560 -9.36 -47.16 0.53
N LYS A 561 -8.50 -47.91 -0.20
CA LYS A 561 -8.51 -49.38 -0.17
C LYS A 561 -8.16 -49.96 1.22
N MET A 562 -7.44 -49.16 2.03
CA MET A 562 -7.11 -49.49 3.43
C MET A 562 -8.19 -49.05 4.43
N GLY A 563 -9.35 -48.54 3.96
CA GLY A 563 -10.50 -48.18 4.78
C GLY A 563 -10.70 -46.70 5.08
N LEU A 564 -10.00 -45.77 4.39
CA LEU A 564 -10.25 -44.34 4.57
C LEU A 564 -11.63 -43.95 4.04
N SER A 565 -12.49 -43.43 4.94
CA SER A 565 -13.84 -42.99 4.57
C SER A 565 -13.84 -41.61 3.85
N LYS A 566 -14.88 -41.34 3.04
CA LYS A 566 -15.06 -40.02 2.41
C LYS A 566 -15.12 -38.86 3.42
N ARG A 567 -15.64 -39.12 4.65
CA ARG A 567 -15.70 -38.10 5.72
C ARG A 567 -14.30 -37.78 6.27
N GLU A 568 -13.47 -38.79 6.42
CA GLU A 568 -12.09 -38.63 6.90
C GLU A 568 -11.22 -37.94 5.83
N LEU A 569 -11.32 -38.35 4.58
CA LEU A 569 -10.67 -37.66 3.47
C LEU A 569 -11.03 -36.17 3.44
N LYS A 570 -12.33 -35.84 3.48
CA LYS A 570 -12.81 -34.47 3.53
C LYS A 570 -12.16 -33.68 4.68
N ARG A 571 -12.02 -34.29 5.84
CA ARG A 571 -11.41 -33.65 7.02
C ARG A 571 -9.91 -33.40 6.83
N VAL A 572 -9.16 -34.40 6.36
CA VAL A 572 -7.72 -34.29 6.10
C VAL A 572 -7.45 -33.20 5.07
N VAL A 573 -8.07 -33.31 3.89
CA VAL A 573 -7.90 -32.35 2.79
C VAL A 573 -8.31 -30.94 3.20
N THR A 574 -9.45 -30.78 3.93
CA THR A 574 -9.86 -29.44 4.38
C THR A 574 -8.84 -28.82 5.31
N ARG A 575 -8.26 -29.57 6.27
CA ARG A 575 -7.22 -29.05 7.18
C ARG A 575 -5.96 -28.61 6.44
N GLN A 576 -5.54 -29.38 5.45
CA GLN A 576 -4.39 -29.03 4.61
C GLN A 576 -4.64 -27.76 3.80
N LEU A 577 -5.80 -27.67 3.16
CA LEU A 577 -6.18 -26.50 2.37
C LEU A 577 -6.32 -25.25 3.25
N VAL A 578 -6.90 -25.36 4.47
CA VAL A 578 -6.99 -24.24 5.42
C VAL A 578 -5.60 -23.68 5.72
N LEU A 579 -4.63 -24.54 6.02
CA LEU A 579 -3.26 -24.09 6.28
C LEU A 579 -2.61 -23.45 5.05
N MET A 580 -2.79 -24.03 3.86
CA MET A 580 -2.23 -23.48 2.63
C MET A 580 -2.80 -22.11 2.25
N PHE A 581 -4.09 -21.88 2.52
CA PHE A 581 -4.78 -20.65 2.13
C PHE A 581 -4.62 -19.56 3.18
N PHE A 582 -4.75 -19.89 4.46
CA PHE A 582 -4.87 -18.89 5.51
C PHE A 582 -3.57 -18.59 6.23
N LEU A 583 -2.62 -19.52 6.31
CA LEU A 583 -1.36 -19.27 6.99
C LEU A 583 -0.58 -18.07 6.39
N PRO A 584 -0.41 -17.95 5.06
CA PRO A 584 0.24 -16.79 4.47
C PRO A 584 -0.51 -15.48 4.74
N ILE A 585 -1.84 -15.53 4.70
CA ILE A 585 -2.67 -14.34 4.93
C ILE A 585 -2.65 -13.91 6.40
N ILE A 586 -2.66 -14.85 7.34
CA ILE A 586 -2.54 -14.54 8.77
C ILE A 586 -1.22 -13.82 9.07
N ILE A 587 -0.11 -14.29 8.51
CA ILE A 587 1.19 -13.63 8.67
C ILE A 587 1.18 -12.25 7.99
N ALA A 588 0.58 -12.13 6.81
CA ALA A 588 0.42 -10.83 6.13
C ALA A 588 -0.39 -9.85 6.98
N VAL A 589 -1.51 -10.29 7.57
CA VAL A 589 -2.36 -9.47 8.46
C VAL A 589 -1.57 -9.03 9.69
N ILE A 590 -0.77 -9.91 10.31
CA ILE A 590 0.06 -9.55 11.46
C ILE A 590 1.06 -8.45 11.09
N HIS A 591 1.78 -8.60 9.97
CA HIS A 591 2.70 -7.56 9.47
C HIS A 591 2.00 -6.24 9.21
N THR A 592 0.81 -6.29 8.59
CA THR A 592 0.00 -5.11 8.28
C THR A 592 -0.52 -4.41 9.53
N VAL A 593 -1.00 -5.17 10.52
CA VAL A 593 -1.46 -4.61 11.80
C VAL A 593 -0.33 -3.88 12.51
N VAL A 594 0.87 -4.46 12.54
CA VAL A 594 2.05 -3.80 13.12
C VAL A 594 2.37 -2.50 12.38
N ALA A 595 2.32 -2.50 11.05
CA ALA A 595 2.53 -1.29 10.24
C ALA A 595 1.47 -0.21 10.53
N TYR A 596 0.19 -0.59 10.66
CA TYR A 596 -0.88 0.36 11.01
C TYR A 596 -0.77 0.90 12.44
N MET A 597 -0.35 0.08 13.39
CA MET A 597 -0.09 0.54 14.77
C MET A 597 1.05 1.55 14.81
N ALA A 598 2.09 1.36 14.01
CA ALA A 598 3.18 2.33 13.89
C ALA A 598 2.70 3.61 13.20
N LEU A 599 1.90 3.50 12.12
CA LEU A 599 1.31 4.67 11.45
C LEU A 599 0.36 5.45 12.38
N GLN A 600 -0.38 4.76 13.27
CA GLN A 600 -1.26 5.41 14.25
C GLN A 600 -0.51 6.35 15.20
N GLN A 601 0.79 6.11 15.46
CA GLN A 601 1.61 7.01 16.30
C GLN A 601 1.91 8.35 15.62
N LEU A 602 1.78 8.42 14.30
CA LEU A 602 2.07 9.63 13.50
C LEU A 602 0.85 10.54 13.31
N VAL A 603 -0.34 10.07 13.67
CA VAL A 603 -1.60 10.79 13.45
C VAL A 603 -2.49 10.74 14.70
N ASP A 604 -3.22 11.84 14.97
CA ASP A 604 -4.11 11.97 16.13
C ASP A 604 -5.52 11.41 15.91
N PHE A 605 -5.88 11.05 14.67
CA PHE A 605 -7.17 10.44 14.36
C PHE A 605 -7.06 8.93 14.21
N SER A 606 -8.14 8.20 14.49
CA SER A 606 -8.16 6.74 14.39
C SER A 606 -8.11 6.26 12.93
N ILE A 607 -7.06 5.51 12.59
CA ILE A 607 -6.94 4.80 11.30
C ILE A 607 -7.62 3.42 11.38
N ILE A 608 -8.00 2.97 12.57
CA ILE A 608 -8.45 1.61 12.85
C ILE A 608 -9.66 1.23 11.98
N ASN A 609 -10.66 2.10 11.88
CA ASN A 609 -11.88 1.78 11.12
C ASN A 609 -11.60 1.52 9.64
N SER A 610 -10.80 2.37 8.98
CA SER A 610 -10.42 2.18 7.58
C SER A 610 -9.59 0.92 7.39
N SER A 611 -8.67 0.64 8.31
CA SER A 611 -7.80 -0.54 8.27
C SER A 611 -8.59 -1.84 8.45
N ILE A 612 -9.56 -1.88 9.37
CA ILE A 612 -10.41 -3.06 9.61
C ILE A 612 -11.26 -3.35 8.37
N VAL A 613 -11.87 -2.35 7.75
CA VAL A 613 -12.69 -2.54 6.54
C VAL A 613 -11.87 -3.17 5.42
N ILE A 614 -10.65 -2.68 5.18
CA ILE A 614 -9.75 -3.21 4.15
C ILE A 614 -9.39 -4.67 4.45
N LEU A 615 -8.93 -4.97 5.67
CA LEU A 615 -8.53 -6.32 6.05
C LEU A 615 -9.70 -7.31 5.98
N ILE A 616 -10.89 -6.94 6.46
CA ILE A 616 -12.09 -7.77 6.39
C ILE A 616 -12.47 -8.02 4.93
N SER A 617 -12.43 -7.01 4.05
CA SER A 617 -12.75 -7.17 2.64
C SER A 617 -11.85 -8.21 1.96
N PHE A 618 -10.54 -8.15 2.20
CA PHE A 618 -9.59 -9.13 1.68
C PHE A 618 -9.81 -10.53 2.26
N ILE A 619 -10.07 -10.65 3.57
CA ILE A 619 -10.37 -11.93 4.22
C ILE A 619 -11.65 -12.54 3.62
N CYS A 620 -12.70 -11.75 3.40
CA CYS A 620 -13.94 -12.23 2.78
C CYS A 620 -13.70 -12.80 1.38
N ILE A 621 -12.93 -12.09 0.53
CA ILE A 621 -12.58 -12.56 -0.81
C ILE A 621 -11.76 -13.86 -0.72
N GLN A 622 -10.79 -13.94 0.20
CA GLN A 622 -9.98 -15.14 0.42
C GLN A 622 -10.81 -16.34 0.88
N VAL A 623 -11.77 -16.12 1.78
CA VAL A 623 -12.71 -17.15 2.25
C VAL A 623 -13.57 -17.68 1.11
N LEU A 624 -14.11 -16.78 0.27
CA LEU A 624 -14.88 -17.16 -0.91
C LEU A 624 -14.05 -18.01 -1.87
N TYR A 625 -12.82 -17.57 -2.16
CA TYR A 625 -11.88 -18.29 -3.01
C TYR A 625 -11.52 -19.67 -2.45
N PHE A 626 -11.30 -19.77 -1.13
CA PHE A 626 -11.06 -21.04 -0.43
C PHE A 626 -12.23 -22.02 -0.62
N PHE A 627 -13.48 -21.58 -0.42
CA PHE A 627 -14.64 -22.47 -0.56
C PHE A 627 -14.81 -23.00 -1.98
N ILE A 628 -14.64 -22.14 -2.99
CA ILE A 628 -14.73 -22.53 -4.41
C ILE A 628 -13.65 -23.56 -4.74
N THR A 629 -12.41 -23.29 -4.34
CA THR A 629 -11.27 -24.17 -4.65
C THR A 629 -11.39 -25.50 -3.91
N ARG A 630 -11.74 -25.48 -2.62
CA ARG A 630 -11.97 -26.68 -1.81
C ARG A 630 -13.06 -27.57 -2.40
N TRP A 631 -14.18 -26.98 -2.81
CA TRP A 631 -15.28 -27.70 -3.43
C TRP A 631 -14.83 -28.43 -4.70
N ARG A 632 -14.19 -27.72 -5.61
CA ARG A 632 -13.67 -28.31 -6.87
C ARG A 632 -12.62 -29.39 -6.63
N TYR A 633 -11.72 -29.16 -5.68
CA TYR A 633 -10.66 -30.12 -5.36
C TYR A 633 -11.21 -31.42 -4.78
N LEU A 634 -12.13 -31.34 -3.82
CA LEU A 634 -12.80 -32.51 -3.24
C LEU A 634 -13.61 -33.30 -4.27
N GLN A 635 -14.32 -32.62 -5.19
CA GLN A 635 -15.05 -33.32 -6.26
C GLN A 635 -14.11 -34.17 -7.14
N LYS A 636 -12.92 -33.66 -7.46
CA LYS A 636 -11.95 -34.42 -8.25
C LYS A 636 -11.39 -35.62 -7.50
N LEU A 637 -11.16 -35.51 -6.19
CA LEU A 637 -10.72 -36.63 -5.36
C LEU A 637 -11.79 -37.70 -5.17
N TYR A 638 -13.06 -37.32 -4.98
CA TYR A 638 -14.16 -38.29 -4.82
C TYR A 638 -14.40 -39.14 -6.07
N LYS A 639 -14.29 -38.54 -7.28
CA LYS A 639 -14.43 -39.29 -8.55
C LYS A 639 -13.45 -40.46 -8.67
N VAL A 640 -12.26 -40.36 -8.09
CA VAL A 640 -11.23 -41.42 -8.15
C VAL A 640 -11.42 -42.48 -7.07
N MET A 641 -12.05 -42.13 -5.93
CA MET A 641 -12.40 -43.11 -4.89
C MET A 641 -13.60 -44.02 -5.28
N GLU A 642 -14.41 -43.58 -6.24
CA GLU A 642 -15.58 -44.34 -6.76
C GLU A 642 -15.19 -45.28 -7.91
N GLN A 643 -14.01 -45.12 -8.46
CA GLN A 643 -13.40 -46.01 -9.47
C GLN A 643 -12.43 -47.01 -8.81
#